data_a10042d6096eee1b54dbc08510e705e4
#
_entry.id   a10042d6096eee1b54dbc08510e705e4
#
_cell.length_a   1.000
_cell.length_b   1.000
_cell.length_c   1.000
_cell.angle_alpha   90.00
_cell.angle_beta   90.00
_cell.angle_gamma   90.00
#
_symmetry.space_group_name_H-M   'P 1'
#
loop_
_entity.id
_entity.type
_entity.pdbx_description
1 polymer ?
#
loop_
_entity_poly.entity_id
_entity_poly.type
_entity_poly.pdbx_seq_one_letter_code
_entity_poly.pdbx_strand_id
1 'polypeptide(L)'
;TQRVYKYIVRRTLTGSEGDVRLTSVEDLEAFAAQGINKVNGNLVIGKEEGTVKEDSLTSLAALASLKEVVGTVTINPTYAGTSFAGLENLEQVGGLVMGRVIQNATIGLRWIREIELPNLKKVASELTFRADTVETLSLPALEKVGRNLSIQIKDVKDIDFSALSVIGENLSMKVNGVLNAPEKLSFPKLSLIGNQLALSNVYRVKELAFPELKSATAIKLEQMNAVETLNFTQLEQVADYFELWWTHQVKEMNFPSVKSLGGFKIYYIQNLEKVSLESLTEVGLRGFCIDASDKIQELNLPALTRVKGDFVLTRMAITEVSSLRALKEVDRKFDFSSMSALTVFDGFPNLTTVGGNFTLSGLAVSELKGFDALTSIGGSMSLSNLNEVTSIDAFPVLKSIGSQCSLIGLKKLQDISLLAQFKGMHLNNCILNNLDALTSLDLTGLEVDALQITGKNALTLKGSKTLNTNLTINGIPGISFSGIEEVQNVSVSNMPATITGRVEYNFPGLKKIGTLSVSQAYGASLGVLRFPDLTEISGKLTLSEGFGQKVQPTEFPVLRIVNNMTYTGVCDALRFPALEEVTGELNIKTSYVNGSLVSMLQEIYTPVLKKVGILVLTTYSKNQDSWCNNVLTNLDCFRALENVGVINIEYQLGLVSFKGLEKAIGGLTDDTSWVVGHNAYNPTFEQAKNGELERN
;
A
#
# COMPACT_ATOMS: atom_id res chain seq x y z
N THR A 1 -44.12 -64.83 -28.69
CA THR A 1 -43.57 -63.82 -27.75
C THR A 1 -42.87 -64.51 -26.59
N GLN A 2 -41.54 -64.82 -26.74
CA GLN A 2 -40.75 -65.32 -25.63
C GLN A 2 -40.40 -64.17 -24.69
N ARG A 3 -40.82 -64.24 -23.42
CA ARG A 3 -40.37 -63.38 -22.35
C ARG A 3 -39.02 -63.87 -21.89
N VAL A 4 -37.96 -63.08 -22.18
CA VAL A 4 -36.62 -63.28 -21.60
C VAL A 4 -36.64 -62.72 -20.18
N TYR A 5 -36.65 -63.56 -19.17
CA TYR A 5 -36.43 -63.17 -17.78
C TYR A 5 -34.94 -62.91 -17.54
N LYS A 6 -34.57 -61.67 -17.38
CA LYS A 6 -33.24 -61.25 -16.95
C LYS A 6 -33.13 -61.54 -15.47
N TYR A 7 -32.51 -62.65 -15.07
CA TYR A 7 -32.19 -62.91 -13.66
C TYR A 7 -31.10 -61.92 -13.22
N ILE A 8 -31.48 -60.96 -12.38
CA ILE A 8 -30.49 -60.14 -11.67
C ILE A 8 -30.01 -61.00 -10.50
N VAL A 9 -28.88 -61.65 -10.63
CA VAL A 9 -28.21 -62.31 -9.50
C VAL A 9 -27.66 -61.22 -8.59
N ARG A 10 -28.36 -60.90 -7.53
CA ARG A 10 -27.82 -60.12 -6.44
C ARG A 10 -26.77 -61.02 -5.74
N ARG A 11 -25.47 -60.83 -6.06
CA ARG A 11 -24.39 -61.46 -5.29
C ARG A 11 -24.40 -60.88 -3.90
N THR A 12 -24.67 -61.67 -2.89
CA THR A 12 -24.58 -61.29 -1.47
C THR A 12 -23.10 -61.07 -1.17
N LEU A 13 -22.77 -59.87 -0.65
CA LEU A 13 -21.41 -59.58 -0.23
C LEU A 13 -21.11 -60.30 1.09
N THR A 14 -19.99 -61.05 1.15
CA THR A 14 -19.50 -61.68 2.40
C THR A 14 -18.63 -60.65 3.14
N GLY A 15 -19.13 -60.20 4.33
CA GLY A 15 -18.46 -59.11 5.07
C GLY A 15 -17.58 -59.62 6.22
N SER A 16 -16.55 -58.84 6.55
CA SER A 16 -15.80 -58.94 7.81
C SER A 16 -16.61 -58.37 8.98
N GLU A 17 -16.29 -58.79 10.21
CA GLU A 17 -16.92 -58.25 11.44
C GLU A 17 -16.17 -57.03 12.02
N GLY A 18 -15.54 -56.19 11.24
CA GLY A 18 -14.84 -54.98 11.73
C GLY A 18 -13.57 -54.67 10.95
N ASP A 19 -12.63 -53.99 11.62
CA ASP A 19 -11.37 -53.57 11.04
C ASP A 19 -10.47 -54.77 10.66
N VAL A 20 -9.80 -54.65 9.51
CA VAL A 20 -8.87 -55.66 8.99
C VAL A 20 -7.47 -55.02 8.90
N ARG A 21 -6.47 -55.72 9.43
CA ARG A 21 -5.06 -55.31 9.36
C ARG A 21 -4.26 -56.43 8.66
N LEU A 22 -3.60 -56.07 7.57
CA LEU A 22 -2.78 -56.95 6.75
C LEU A 22 -1.34 -56.44 6.80
N THR A 23 -0.55 -57.00 7.70
CA THR A 23 0.81 -56.53 7.99
C THR A 23 1.91 -57.51 7.53
N SER A 24 1.49 -58.73 7.17
CA SER A 24 2.36 -59.79 6.66
C SER A 24 1.69 -60.52 5.50
N VAL A 25 2.45 -61.38 4.81
CA VAL A 25 1.93 -62.24 3.71
C VAL A 25 0.92 -63.24 4.27
N GLU A 26 1.18 -63.77 5.46
CA GLU A 26 0.28 -64.71 6.14
C GLU A 26 -1.06 -64.11 6.47
N ASP A 27 -1.09 -62.82 6.93
CA ASP A 27 -2.34 -62.09 7.16
C ASP A 27 -3.15 -61.95 5.87
N LEU A 28 -2.46 -61.66 4.77
CA LEU A 28 -3.07 -61.48 3.44
C LEU A 28 -3.67 -62.80 2.89
N GLU A 29 -2.93 -63.89 2.99
CA GLU A 29 -3.40 -65.22 2.58
C GLU A 29 -4.56 -65.71 3.44
N ALA A 30 -4.48 -65.50 4.75
CA ALA A 30 -5.56 -65.84 5.69
C ALA A 30 -6.86 -65.07 5.39
N PHE A 31 -6.73 -63.77 5.01
CA PHE A 31 -7.86 -62.94 4.61
C PHE A 31 -8.46 -63.46 3.31
N ALA A 32 -7.62 -63.76 2.30
CA ALA A 32 -8.06 -64.25 1.01
C ALA A 32 -8.79 -65.61 1.12
N ALA A 33 -8.31 -66.53 1.99
CA ALA A 33 -8.92 -67.83 2.21
C ALA A 33 -10.37 -67.72 2.78
N GLN A 34 -10.75 -66.61 3.40
CA GLN A 34 -12.11 -66.39 3.91
C GLN A 34 -13.11 -66.00 2.81
N GLY A 35 -12.65 -65.71 1.60
CA GLY A 35 -13.49 -65.28 0.51
C GLY A 35 -14.26 -63.97 0.76
N ILE A 36 -13.74 -63.11 1.62
CA ILE A 36 -14.33 -61.81 1.95
C ILE A 36 -14.25 -60.89 0.75
N ASN A 37 -15.38 -60.26 0.40
CA ASN A 37 -15.45 -59.24 -0.68
C ASN A 37 -15.94 -57.89 -0.18
N LYS A 38 -16.26 -57.78 1.14
CA LYS A 38 -16.62 -56.56 1.82
C LYS A 38 -15.97 -56.47 3.22
N VAL A 39 -15.29 -55.36 3.53
CA VAL A 39 -14.79 -55.04 4.85
C VAL A 39 -15.75 -54.05 5.50
N ASN A 40 -16.38 -54.43 6.63
CA ASN A 40 -17.35 -53.55 7.31
C ASN A 40 -16.68 -52.49 8.22
N GLY A 41 -15.36 -52.55 8.41
CA GLY A 41 -14.52 -51.61 9.12
C GLY A 41 -13.48 -50.95 8.20
N ASN A 42 -12.34 -50.59 8.80
CA ASN A 42 -11.16 -50.09 8.09
C ASN A 42 -10.29 -51.24 7.59
N LEU A 43 -9.60 -51.00 6.48
CA LEU A 43 -8.56 -51.90 5.95
C LEU A 43 -7.20 -51.22 6.02
N VAL A 44 -6.27 -51.79 6.81
CA VAL A 44 -4.91 -51.27 6.95
C VAL A 44 -3.93 -52.25 6.30
N ILE A 45 -3.14 -51.77 5.33
CA ILE A 45 -2.15 -52.54 4.57
C ILE A 45 -0.75 -52.03 4.93
N GLY A 46 0.11 -52.94 5.36
CA GLY A 46 1.47 -52.66 5.82
C GLY A 46 1.51 -52.13 7.27
N LYS A 47 2.69 -52.16 7.85
CA LYS A 47 2.95 -51.72 9.25
C LYS A 47 2.94 -50.18 9.32
N GLU A 48 2.40 -49.65 10.42
CA GLU A 48 2.31 -48.20 10.62
C GLU A 48 3.69 -47.57 10.83
N GLU A 49 4.61 -48.30 11.44
CA GLU A 49 5.96 -47.82 11.73
C GLU A 49 7.01 -48.74 11.11
N GLY A 50 8.18 -48.18 10.83
CA GLY A 50 9.31 -48.87 10.26
C GLY A 50 9.63 -48.50 8.81
N THR A 51 10.64 -49.15 8.27
CA THR A 51 11.06 -49.06 6.86
C THR A 51 10.70 -50.36 6.13
N VAL A 52 10.69 -50.31 4.80
CA VAL A 52 10.55 -51.52 3.98
C VAL A 52 11.67 -52.53 4.33
N LYS A 53 11.28 -53.77 4.57
CA LYS A 53 12.15 -54.92 4.91
C LYS A 53 11.87 -56.06 3.99
N GLU A 54 12.64 -57.16 4.08
CA GLU A 54 12.44 -58.38 3.28
C GLU A 54 11.06 -59.02 3.50
N ASP A 55 10.47 -58.86 4.69
CA ASP A 55 9.13 -59.37 5.05
C ASP A 55 7.98 -58.36 4.70
N SER A 56 8.27 -57.26 4.03
CA SER A 56 7.26 -56.29 3.64
C SER A 56 6.34 -56.82 2.55
N LEU A 57 5.08 -56.43 2.59
CA LEU A 57 4.11 -56.79 1.56
C LEU A 57 4.51 -56.19 0.20
N THR A 58 4.64 -57.06 -0.81
CA THR A 58 5.02 -56.66 -2.20
C THR A 58 3.90 -56.85 -3.21
N SER A 59 2.79 -57.48 -2.84
CA SER A 59 1.65 -57.73 -3.71
C SER A 59 0.34 -57.70 -2.97
N LEU A 60 -0.74 -57.28 -3.63
CA LEU A 60 -2.11 -57.29 -3.12
C LEU A 60 -3.00 -58.24 -3.93
N ALA A 61 -2.40 -59.13 -4.75
CA ALA A 61 -3.14 -60.04 -5.63
C ALA A 61 -4.17 -60.90 -4.91
N ALA A 62 -3.90 -61.25 -3.63
CA ALA A 62 -4.83 -62.01 -2.79
C ALA A 62 -6.13 -61.25 -2.45
N LEU A 63 -6.20 -59.93 -2.68
CA LEU A 63 -7.38 -59.10 -2.45
C LEU A 63 -8.29 -58.99 -3.69
N ALA A 64 -8.07 -59.74 -4.77
CA ALA A 64 -8.80 -59.62 -6.02
C ALA A 64 -10.34 -59.84 -5.90
N SER A 65 -10.80 -60.45 -4.83
CA SER A 65 -12.24 -60.60 -4.54
C SER A 65 -12.88 -59.35 -3.91
N LEU A 66 -12.07 -58.41 -3.39
CA LEU A 66 -12.54 -57.25 -2.59
C LEU A 66 -13.27 -56.24 -3.48
N LYS A 67 -14.50 -55.86 -3.07
CA LYS A 67 -15.37 -54.91 -3.79
C LYS A 67 -15.71 -53.66 -2.99
N GLU A 68 -15.78 -53.81 -1.68
CA GLU A 68 -16.23 -52.73 -0.83
C GLU A 68 -15.43 -52.71 0.50
N VAL A 69 -15.03 -51.49 0.92
CA VAL A 69 -14.54 -51.19 2.27
C VAL A 69 -15.36 -50.03 2.82
N VAL A 70 -16.16 -50.32 3.87
CA VAL A 70 -17.05 -49.31 4.46
C VAL A 70 -16.27 -48.19 5.12
N GLY A 71 -15.16 -48.53 5.81
CA GLY A 71 -14.23 -47.58 6.38
C GLY A 71 -13.14 -47.11 5.43
N THR A 72 -12.00 -46.71 5.97
CA THR A 72 -10.86 -46.23 5.22
C THR A 72 -9.89 -47.35 4.85
N VAL A 73 -9.47 -47.41 3.60
CA VAL A 73 -8.31 -48.18 3.16
C VAL A 73 -7.07 -47.32 3.40
N THR A 74 -6.18 -47.79 4.28
CA THR A 74 -4.89 -47.14 4.56
C THR A 74 -3.74 -48.02 4.05
N ILE A 75 -2.91 -47.47 3.15
CA ILE A 75 -1.72 -48.11 2.64
C ILE A 75 -0.50 -47.42 3.20
N ASN A 76 0.17 -48.07 4.11
CA ASN A 76 1.32 -47.53 4.86
C ASN A 76 2.62 -47.54 4.02
N PRO A 77 3.60 -46.66 4.34
CA PRO A 77 4.89 -46.56 3.62
C PRO A 77 5.74 -47.84 3.62
N THR A 78 5.44 -48.77 4.48
CA THR A 78 6.10 -50.10 4.51
C THR A 78 5.61 -51.07 3.42
N TYR A 79 4.54 -50.72 2.68
CA TYR A 79 4.15 -51.46 1.46
C TYR A 79 5.22 -51.28 0.38
N ALA A 80 5.78 -52.43 -0.10
CA ALA A 80 6.89 -52.47 -1.05
C ALA A 80 6.48 -52.87 -2.45
N GLY A 81 5.17 -53.00 -2.72
CA GLY A 81 4.65 -53.33 -4.03
C GLY A 81 4.79 -52.22 -5.03
N THR A 82 4.89 -52.58 -6.29
CA THR A 82 5.00 -51.62 -7.41
C THR A 82 3.65 -51.19 -8.00
N SER A 83 2.58 -51.95 -7.69
CA SER A 83 1.22 -51.67 -8.18
C SER A 83 0.15 -51.97 -7.10
N PHE A 84 -1.09 -51.59 -7.39
CA PHE A 84 -2.29 -51.96 -6.67
C PHE A 84 -3.03 -53.15 -7.32
N ALA A 85 -2.31 -53.97 -8.13
CA ALA A 85 -2.85 -55.21 -8.65
C ALA A 85 -3.41 -56.08 -7.56
N GLY A 86 -4.67 -56.47 -7.64
CA GLY A 86 -5.48 -57.12 -6.61
C GLY A 86 -6.57 -56.24 -6.02
N LEU A 87 -6.59 -54.93 -6.32
CA LEU A 87 -7.69 -54.03 -5.96
C LEU A 87 -8.53 -53.56 -7.15
N GLU A 88 -8.37 -54.24 -8.32
CA GLU A 88 -9.07 -53.85 -9.57
C GLU A 88 -10.60 -53.95 -9.44
N ASN A 89 -11.10 -54.88 -8.59
CA ASN A 89 -12.53 -55.08 -8.38
C ASN A 89 -13.18 -54.19 -7.32
N LEU A 90 -12.36 -53.32 -6.68
CA LEU A 90 -12.84 -52.40 -5.65
C LEU A 90 -13.79 -51.37 -6.29
N GLU A 91 -15.03 -51.32 -5.86
CA GLU A 91 -16.09 -50.46 -6.40
C GLU A 91 -16.34 -49.21 -5.54
N GLN A 92 -16.25 -49.37 -4.21
CA GLN A 92 -16.47 -48.24 -3.27
C GLN A 92 -15.69 -48.39 -1.97
N VAL A 93 -15.28 -47.21 -1.44
CA VAL A 93 -14.58 -47.14 -0.15
C VAL A 93 -15.10 -45.97 0.69
N GLY A 94 -15.00 -46.09 2.01
CA GLY A 94 -15.21 -44.96 2.93
C GLY A 94 -14.18 -43.88 2.75
N GLY A 95 -12.90 -44.26 2.71
CA GLY A 95 -11.75 -43.41 2.36
C GLY A 95 -10.62 -44.25 1.76
N LEU A 96 -9.68 -43.60 1.04
CA LEU A 96 -8.44 -44.23 0.61
C LEU A 96 -7.28 -43.27 0.89
N VAL A 97 -6.37 -43.69 1.74
CA VAL A 97 -5.20 -42.90 2.14
C VAL A 97 -3.93 -43.70 1.95
N MET A 98 -3.03 -43.26 1.11
CA MET A 98 -1.70 -43.84 0.98
C MET A 98 -0.61 -42.88 1.45
N GLY A 99 0.39 -43.43 2.08
CA GLY A 99 1.42 -42.68 2.79
C GLY A 99 0.89 -42.06 4.08
N ARG A 100 1.74 -41.33 4.78
CA ARG A 100 1.38 -40.69 6.04
C ARG A 100 2.12 -39.37 6.23
N VAL A 101 1.69 -38.60 7.20
CA VAL A 101 2.37 -37.40 7.65
C VAL A 101 2.84 -37.58 9.08
N ILE A 102 4.14 -37.36 9.35
CA ILE A 102 4.75 -37.44 10.70
C ILE A 102 5.46 -36.12 10.95
N GLN A 103 5.14 -35.44 12.04
CA GLN A 103 5.77 -34.14 12.40
C GLN A 103 5.92 -33.18 11.23
N ASN A 104 4.85 -32.98 10.45
CA ASN A 104 4.79 -32.18 9.22
C ASN A 104 5.60 -32.71 8.02
N ALA A 105 6.26 -33.84 8.10
CA ALA A 105 6.93 -34.49 6.97
C ALA A 105 5.97 -35.46 6.26
N THR A 106 5.83 -35.31 4.96
CA THR A 106 5.08 -36.24 4.11
C THR A 106 5.94 -37.46 3.79
N ILE A 107 5.46 -38.65 4.14
CA ILE A 107 6.10 -39.92 3.82
C ILE A 107 5.22 -40.65 2.83
N GLY A 108 5.68 -40.71 1.58
CA GLY A 108 4.99 -41.39 0.46
C GLY A 108 5.46 -42.82 0.28
N LEU A 109 4.75 -43.55 -0.57
CA LEU A 109 5.14 -44.88 -1.05
C LEU A 109 6.30 -44.73 -2.05
N ARG A 110 7.43 -45.34 -1.78
CA ARG A 110 8.64 -45.23 -2.61
C ARG A 110 8.67 -46.17 -3.83
N TRP A 111 8.06 -47.34 -3.71
CA TRP A 111 8.19 -48.40 -4.70
C TRP A 111 7.04 -48.42 -5.68
N ILE A 112 5.91 -47.81 -5.36
CA ILE A 112 4.74 -47.77 -6.22
C ILE A 112 5.07 -47.10 -7.56
N ARG A 113 4.59 -47.71 -8.66
CA ARG A 113 4.71 -47.19 -10.02
C ARG A 113 3.35 -47.05 -10.69
N GLU A 114 2.44 -47.95 -10.37
CA GLU A 114 1.12 -47.99 -10.96
C GLU A 114 0.05 -47.98 -9.88
N ILE A 115 -0.86 -47.02 -9.98
CA ILE A 115 -2.03 -46.89 -9.11
C ILE A 115 -3.24 -46.95 -10.02
N GLU A 116 -3.75 -48.17 -10.23
CA GLU A 116 -4.88 -48.42 -11.10
C GLU A 116 -6.05 -49.03 -10.30
N LEU A 117 -7.17 -48.30 -10.28
CA LEU A 117 -8.41 -48.70 -9.61
C LEU A 117 -9.59 -48.55 -10.62
N PRO A 118 -9.62 -49.40 -11.65
CA PRO A 118 -10.48 -49.20 -12.83
C PRO A 118 -11.98 -49.30 -12.51
N ASN A 119 -12.39 -49.98 -11.45
CA ASN A 119 -13.78 -50.16 -11.06
C ASN A 119 -14.21 -49.29 -9.86
N LEU A 120 -13.30 -48.52 -9.27
CA LEU A 120 -13.61 -47.66 -8.10
C LEU A 120 -14.49 -46.48 -8.55
N LYS A 121 -15.76 -46.50 -8.13
CA LYS A 121 -16.78 -45.47 -8.50
C LYS A 121 -16.94 -44.39 -7.49
N LYS A 122 -16.77 -44.73 -6.21
CA LYS A 122 -17.08 -43.80 -5.10
C LYS A 122 -16.11 -43.93 -3.95
N VAL A 123 -15.65 -42.77 -3.49
CA VAL A 123 -14.95 -42.57 -2.22
C VAL A 123 -15.83 -41.67 -1.36
N ALA A 124 -16.30 -42.17 -0.20
CA ALA A 124 -17.27 -41.44 0.61
C ALA A 124 -16.64 -40.23 1.36
N SER A 125 -15.34 -40.30 1.67
CA SER A 125 -14.61 -39.27 2.44
C SER A 125 -13.37 -38.80 1.68
N GLU A 126 -12.18 -39.19 2.10
CA GLU A 126 -10.91 -38.69 1.60
C GLU A 126 -10.25 -39.65 0.61
N LEU A 127 -9.70 -39.10 -0.46
CA LEU A 127 -8.84 -39.80 -1.40
C LEU A 127 -7.47 -39.12 -1.41
N THR A 128 -6.45 -39.78 -0.89
CA THR A 128 -5.14 -39.18 -0.73
C THR A 128 -4.04 -40.07 -1.29
N PHE A 129 -3.24 -39.52 -2.21
CA PHE A 129 -2.08 -40.16 -2.82
C PHE A 129 -0.79 -39.44 -2.40
N ARG A 130 0.13 -40.17 -1.75
CA ARG A 130 1.47 -39.70 -1.41
C ARG A 130 2.51 -40.72 -1.90
N ALA A 131 3.30 -40.33 -2.90
CA ALA A 131 4.31 -41.18 -3.49
C ALA A 131 5.49 -40.36 -4.03
N ASP A 132 6.64 -41.05 -4.23
CA ASP A 132 7.78 -40.41 -4.89
C ASP A 132 7.56 -40.34 -6.41
N THR A 133 7.55 -41.48 -7.09
CA THR A 133 7.41 -41.54 -8.56
C THR A 133 6.34 -42.54 -8.95
N VAL A 134 5.36 -42.11 -9.71
CA VAL A 134 4.26 -42.90 -10.24
C VAL A 134 4.25 -42.76 -11.76
N GLU A 135 4.18 -43.85 -12.47
CA GLU A 135 4.01 -43.83 -13.92
C GLU A 135 2.54 -43.57 -14.28
N THR A 136 1.64 -44.34 -13.67
CA THR A 136 0.21 -44.25 -13.92
C THR A 136 -0.59 -44.04 -12.63
N LEU A 137 -1.43 -43.02 -12.63
CA LEU A 137 -2.49 -42.80 -11.63
C LEU A 137 -3.83 -42.78 -12.36
N SER A 138 -4.56 -43.91 -12.34
CA SER A 138 -5.75 -44.09 -13.16
C SER A 138 -6.94 -44.60 -12.34
N LEU A 139 -7.98 -43.80 -12.27
CA LEU A 139 -9.27 -44.09 -11.65
C LEU A 139 -10.41 -43.69 -12.63
N PRO A 140 -10.49 -44.35 -13.79
CA PRO A 140 -11.36 -43.90 -14.90
C PRO A 140 -12.85 -44.02 -14.59
N ALA A 141 -13.24 -44.91 -13.66
CA ALA A 141 -14.64 -45.07 -13.23
C ALA A 141 -15.05 -44.20 -12.03
N LEU A 142 -14.12 -43.46 -11.41
CA LEU A 142 -14.41 -42.69 -10.22
C LEU A 142 -15.33 -41.52 -10.54
N GLU A 143 -16.53 -41.53 -10.00
CA GLU A 143 -17.57 -40.52 -10.22
C GLU A 143 -17.57 -39.45 -9.12
N LYS A 144 -17.27 -39.85 -7.87
CA LYS A 144 -17.43 -38.97 -6.72
C LYS A 144 -16.38 -39.22 -5.62
N VAL A 145 -15.84 -38.12 -5.10
CA VAL A 145 -15.13 -38.04 -3.83
C VAL A 145 -15.94 -37.17 -2.88
N GLY A 146 -16.30 -37.72 -1.70
CA GLY A 146 -17.23 -37.08 -0.78
C GLY A 146 -16.66 -35.86 -0.07
N ARG A 147 -15.32 -35.87 0.20
CA ARG A 147 -14.62 -34.73 0.85
C ARG A 147 -13.43 -34.29 0.00
N ASN A 148 -12.22 -34.75 0.32
CA ASN A 148 -10.98 -34.24 -0.24
C ASN A 148 -10.34 -35.21 -1.23
N LEU A 149 -9.89 -34.71 -2.37
CA LEU A 149 -8.91 -35.37 -3.25
C LEU A 149 -7.57 -34.64 -3.11
N SER A 150 -6.58 -35.37 -2.58
CA SER A 150 -5.22 -34.85 -2.38
C SER A 150 -4.19 -35.68 -3.12
N ILE A 151 -3.42 -35.06 -4.02
CA ILE A 151 -2.37 -35.69 -4.81
C ILE A 151 -1.05 -35.00 -4.48
N GLN A 152 -0.19 -35.72 -3.74
CA GLN A 152 1.15 -35.28 -3.34
C GLN A 152 2.18 -36.28 -3.86
N ILE A 153 2.43 -36.21 -5.17
CA ILE A 153 3.33 -37.11 -5.87
C ILE A 153 4.47 -36.27 -6.43
N LYS A 154 5.70 -36.74 -6.25
CA LYS A 154 6.87 -36.01 -6.75
C LYS A 154 6.90 -35.99 -8.27
N ASP A 155 6.81 -37.17 -8.91
CA ASP A 155 6.76 -37.33 -10.35
C ASP A 155 5.60 -38.26 -10.72
N VAL A 156 4.75 -37.87 -11.69
CA VAL A 156 3.68 -38.71 -12.26
C VAL A 156 3.56 -38.47 -13.75
N LYS A 157 3.55 -39.54 -14.56
CA LYS A 157 3.53 -39.42 -16.02
C LYS A 157 2.11 -39.31 -16.58
N ASP A 158 1.22 -40.19 -16.12
CA ASP A 158 -0.15 -40.23 -16.63
C ASP A 158 -1.16 -40.16 -15.47
N ILE A 159 -2.19 -39.32 -15.66
CA ILE A 159 -3.26 -39.10 -14.67
C ILE A 159 -4.60 -39.21 -15.36
N ASP A 160 -5.46 -40.13 -14.88
CA ASP A 160 -6.82 -40.32 -15.43
C ASP A 160 -7.89 -40.31 -14.33
N PHE A 161 -8.73 -39.26 -14.35
CA PHE A 161 -9.95 -39.12 -13.57
C PHE A 161 -11.12 -38.76 -14.51
N SER A 162 -11.22 -39.43 -15.62
CA SER A 162 -12.13 -39.06 -16.74
C SER A 162 -13.63 -39.10 -16.38
N ALA A 163 -14.05 -39.90 -15.39
CA ALA A 163 -15.44 -39.96 -14.93
C ALA A 163 -15.75 -39.04 -13.73
N LEU A 164 -14.74 -38.46 -13.10
CA LEU A 164 -14.93 -37.70 -11.86
C LEU A 164 -15.77 -36.43 -12.10
N SER A 165 -16.92 -36.37 -11.42
CA SER A 165 -17.90 -35.31 -11.61
C SER A 165 -18.05 -34.39 -10.39
N VAL A 166 -17.81 -34.92 -9.18
CA VAL A 166 -18.01 -34.16 -7.94
C VAL A 166 -16.91 -34.44 -6.93
N ILE A 167 -16.36 -33.37 -6.37
CA ILE A 167 -15.52 -33.37 -5.16
C ILE A 167 -16.25 -32.53 -4.11
N GLY A 168 -16.56 -33.14 -2.95
CA GLY A 168 -17.40 -32.50 -1.94
C GLY A 168 -16.73 -31.34 -1.20
N GLU A 169 -15.41 -31.36 -1.07
CA GLU A 169 -14.63 -30.29 -0.40
C GLU A 169 -13.47 -29.83 -1.31
N ASN A 170 -12.25 -30.36 -1.13
CA ASN A 170 -11.05 -29.82 -1.75
C ASN A 170 -10.46 -30.74 -2.83
N LEU A 171 -10.00 -30.18 -3.92
CA LEU A 171 -9.02 -30.76 -4.83
C LEU A 171 -7.67 -30.06 -4.60
N SER A 172 -6.71 -30.80 -4.07
CA SER A 172 -5.35 -30.32 -3.85
C SER A 172 -4.35 -31.19 -4.63
N MET A 173 -3.52 -30.55 -5.46
CA MET A 173 -2.50 -31.25 -6.21
C MET A 173 -1.16 -30.52 -6.10
N LYS A 174 -0.12 -31.28 -5.77
CA LYS A 174 1.26 -30.83 -5.74
C LYS A 174 2.15 -31.88 -6.41
N VAL A 175 2.71 -31.53 -7.57
CA VAL A 175 3.62 -32.38 -8.35
C VAL A 175 4.95 -31.68 -8.48
N ASN A 176 5.88 -31.98 -7.58
CA ASN A 176 7.16 -31.28 -7.46
C ASN A 176 8.24 -31.72 -8.44
N GLY A 177 7.97 -32.75 -9.26
CA GLY A 177 8.94 -33.33 -10.17
C GLY A 177 9.15 -32.57 -11.45
N VAL A 178 10.39 -32.55 -11.89
CA VAL A 178 10.82 -31.87 -13.14
C VAL A 178 10.96 -32.86 -14.28
N LEU A 179 10.96 -34.17 -13.98
CA LEU A 179 11.32 -35.19 -14.95
C LEU A 179 10.11 -35.79 -15.68
N ASN A 180 9.05 -36.13 -14.96
CA ASN A 180 7.86 -36.76 -15.49
C ASN A 180 6.59 -36.07 -14.94
N ALA A 181 5.83 -35.45 -15.82
CA ALA A 181 4.48 -34.96 -15.55
C ALA A 181 3.69 -34.95 -16.86
N PRO A 182 2.35 -35.13 -16.84
CA PRO A 182 1.55 -35.07 -18.02
C PRO A 182 1.64 -33.66 -18.65
N GLU A 183 1.67 -33.60 -19.99
CA GLU A 183 1.57 -32.29 -20.67
C GLU A 183 0.15 -31.69 -20.56
N LYS A 184 -0.85 -32.56 -20.37
CA LYS A 184 -2.25 -32.15 -20.14
C LYS A 184 -2.78 -32.73 -18.85
N LEU A 185 -3.32 -31.85 -17.99
CA LEU A 185 -4.09 -32.23 -16.81
C LEU A 185 -5.56 -31.87 -17.04
N SER A 186 -6.41 -32.90 -17.11
CA SER A 186 -7.82 -32.73 -17.48
C SER A 186 -8.74 -33.47 -16.52
N PHE A 187 -9.79 -32.77 -16.07
CA PHE A 187 -10.93 -33.33 -15.35
C PHE A 187 -12.21 -33.04 -16.14
N PRO A 188 -12.46 -33.85 -17.22
CA PRO A 188 -13.41 -33.46 -18.27
C PRO A 188 -14.88 -33.44 -17.84
N LYS A 189 -15.25 -34.15 -16.76
CA LYS A 189 -16.62 -34.19 -16.24
C LYS A 189 -16.78 -33.51 -14.88
N LEU A 190 -15.70 -32.97 -14.30
CA LEU A 190 -15.74 -32.37 -12.98
C LEU A 190 -16.55 -31.06 -13.03
N SER A 191 -17.75 -31.08 -12.44
CA SER A 191 -18.69 -29.96 -12.48
C SER A 191 -18.76 -29.18 -11.17
N LEU A 192 -18.35 -29.79 -10.06
CA LEU A 192 -18.42 -29.18 -8.73
C LEU A 192 -17.21 -29.53 -7.88
N ILE A 193 -16.60 -28.50 -7.29
CA ILE A 193 -15.68 -28.58 -6.16
C ILE A 193 -16.31 -27.76 -5.03
N GLY A 194 -16.69 -28.45 -3.94
CA GLY A 194 -17.48 -27.81 -2.86
C GLY A 194 -16.73 -26.72 -2.11
N ASN A 195 -15.38 -26.79 -2.04
CA ASN A 195 -14.58 -25.77 -1.37
C ASN A 195 -13.44 -25.30 -2.31
N GLN A 196 -12.25 -25.83 -2.25
CA GLN A 196 -11.08 -25.26 -2.92
C GLN A 196 -10.49 -26.17 -4.00
N LEU A 197 -10.18 -25.59 -5.15
CA LEU A 197 -9.22 -26.09 -6.14
C LEU A 197 -7.86 -25.43 -5.87
N ALA A 198 -6.86 -26.22 -5.46
CA ALA A 198 -5.51 -25.76 -5.20
C ALA A 198 -4.46 -26.58 -5.96
N LEU A 199 -3.85 -25.98 -6.97
CA LEU A 199 -2.79 -26.61 -7.76
C LEU A 199 -1.49 -25.81 -7.58
N SER A 200 -0.41 -26.52 -7.22
CA SER A 200 0.89 -25.87 -7.04
C SER A 200 2.04 -26.72 -7.55
N ASN A 201 3.09 -26.07 -8.07
CA ASN A 201 4.33 -26.72 -8.52
C ASN A 201 4.12 -27.77 -9.63
N VAL A 202 3.15 -27.56 -10.51
CA VAL A 202 2.86 -28.45 -11.65
C VAL A 202 3.65 -27.96 -12.86
N TYR A 203 4.95 -28.29 -12.91
CA TYR A 203 5.93 -27.62 -13.77
C TYR A 203 5.91 -27.99 -15.25
N ARG A 204 5.29 -29.10 -15.67
CA ARG A 204 5.32 -29.58 -17.08
C ARG A 204 3.96 -29.54 -17.78
N VAL A 205 2.90 -29.40 -17.04
CA VAL A 205 1.55 -29.31 -17.62
C VAL A 205 1.46 -28.04 -18.46
N LYS A 206 1.15 -28.21 -19.76
CA LYS A 206 0.92 -27.11 -20.70
C LYS A 206 -0.55 -26.72 -20.79
N GLU A 207 -1.45 -27.71 -20.68
CA GLU A 207 -2.89 -27.51 -20.71
C GLU A 207 -3.53 -27.93 -19.37
N LEU A 208 -4.23 -27.02 -18.74
CA LEU A 208 -5.04 -27.28 -17.55
C LEU A 208 -6.52 -27.14 -17.92
N ALA A 209 -7.30 -28.24 -17.80
CA ALA A 209 -8.66 -28.29 -18.30
C ALA A 209 -9.68 -28.76 -17.25
N PHE A 210 -10.64 -27.91 -16.96
CA PHE A 210 -11.85 -28.15 -16.17
C PHE A 210 -13.07 -27.64 -16.95
N PRO A 211 -13.37 -28.22 -18.13
CA PRO A 211 -14.35 -27.65 -19.08
C PRO A 211 -15.78 -27.61 -18.54
N GLU A 212 -16.18 -28.53 -17.65
CA GLU A 212 -17.52 -28.64 -17.07
C GLU A 212 -17.62 -28.03 -15.68
N LEU A 213 -16.53 -27.50 -15.11
CA LEU A 213 -16.54 -26.94 -13.76
C LEU A 213 -17.38 -25.67 -13.72
N LYS A 214 -18.47 -25.70 -12.95
CA LYS A 214 -19.42 -24.59 -12.82
C LYS A 214 -19.14 -23.72 -11.61
N SER A 215 -18.67 -24.33 -10.52
CA SER A 215 -18.44 -23.56 -9.29
C SER A 215 -17.38 -24.20 -8.40
N ALA A 216 -16.71 -23.32 -7.65
CA ALA A 216 -15.88 -23.64 -6.49
C ALA A 216 -15.99 -22.50 -5.46
N THR A 217 -15.66 -22.78 -4.20
CA THR A 217 -15.52 -21.68 -3.24
C THR A 217 -14.27 -20.87 -3.50
N ALA A 218 -13.13 -21.53 -3.74
CA ALA A 218 -11.87 -20.88 -4.11
C ALA A 218 -11.11 -21.64 -5.20
N ILE A 219 -10.39 -20.92 -6.05
CA ILE A 219 -9.47 -21.48 -7.03
C ILE A 219 -8.10 -20.81 -6.82
N LYS A 220 -7.07 -21.61 -6.53
CA LYS A 220 -5.69 -21.15 -6.38
C LYS A 220 -4.76 -21.94 -7.30
N LEU A 221 -4.13 -21.24 -8.22
CA LEU A 221 -3.20 -21.78 -9.21
C LEU A 221 -1.85 -21.09 -9.02
N GLU A 222 -0.82 -21.84 -8.64
CA GLU A 222 0.45 -21.27 -8.22
C GLU A 222 1.66 -22.03 -8.78
N GLN A 223 2.66 -21.30 -9.29
CA GLN A 223 3.94 -21.87 -9.77
C GLN A 223 3.78 -22.97 -10.82
N MET A 224 2.92 -22.73 -11.81
CA MET A 224 2.69 -23.65 -12.93
C MET A 224 3.35 -23.12 -14.20
N ASN A 225 4.68 -23.13 -14.23
CA ASN A 225 5.48 -22.38 -15.19
C ASN A 225 5.40 -22.84 -16.66
N ALA A 226 4.86 -24.03 -16.94
CA ALA A 226 4.68 -24.51 -18.32
C ALA A 226 3.25 -24.31 -18.83
N VAL A 227 2.28 -23.96 -17.97
CA VAL A 227 0.89 -23.85 -18.38
C VAL A 227 0.70 -22.69 -19.35
N GLU A 228 0.27 -23.04 -20.57
CA GLU A 228 -0.03 -22.12 -21.67
C GLU A 228 -1.53 -21.82 -21.75
N THR A 229 -2.37 -22.85 -21.44
CA THR A 229 -3.82 -22.79 -21.56
C THR A 229 -4.54 -23.15 -20.27
N LEU A 230 -5.52 -22.31 -19.90
CA LEU A 230 -6.46 -22.51 -18.80
C LEU A 230 -7.87 -22.64 -19.38
N ASN A 231 -8.47 -23.84 -19.28
CA ASN A 231 -9.83 -24.09 -19.77
C ASN A 231 -10.82 -24.23 -18.62
N PHE A 232 -11.61 -23.17 -18.38
CA PHE A 232 -12.71 -23.08 -17.43
C PHE A 232 -13.98 -22.54 -18.10
N THR A 233 -14.35 -23.08 -19.26
CA THR A 233 -15.39 -22.52 -20.13
C THR A 233 -16.76 -22.45 -19.51
N GLN A 234 -17.13 -23.38 -18.61
CA GLN A 234 -18.42 -23.43 -17.93
C GLN A 234 -18.39 -22.80 -16.53
N LEU A 235 -17.27 -22.21 -16.09
CA LEU A 235 -17.18 -21.63 -14.76
C LEU A 235 -18.11 -20.42 -14.65
N GLU A 236 -19.10 -20.51 -13.76
CA GLU A 236 -20.10 -19.46 -13.53
C GLU A 236 -19.81 -18.64 -12.27
N GLN A 237 -19.21 -19.28 -11.25
CA GLN A 237 -19.02 -18.63 -9.95
C GLN A 237 -17.80 -19.16 -9.20
N VAL A 238 -17.09 -18.25 -8.54
CA VAL A 238 -16.10 -18.56 -7.49
C VAL A 238 -16.46 -17.70 -6.27
N ALA A 239 -16.92 -18.36 -5.19
CA ALA A 239 -17.57 -17.65 -4.08
C ALA A 239 -16.62 -16.79 -3.24
N ASP A 240 -15.35 -17.22 -3.05
CA ASP A 240 -14.36 -16.47 -2.25
C ASP A 240 -13.30 -15.82 -3.16
N TYR A 241 -12.44 -16.59 -3.85
CA TYR A 241 -11.43 -15.99 -4.73
C TYR A 241 -10.97 -16.92 -5.86
N PHE A 242 -10.57 -16.31 -6.98
CA PHE A 242 -9.74 -16.88 -8.04
C PHE A 242 -8.36 -16.21 -7.96
N GLU A 243 -7.30 -16.98 -7.74
CA GLU A 243 -5.92 -16.50 -7.67
C GLU A 243 -5.01 -17.25 -8.65
N LEU A 244 -4.22 -16.50 -9.43
CA LEU A 244 -3.19 -16.99 -10.32
C LEU A 244 -1.85 -16.31 -10.03
N TRP A 245 -0.84 -17.11 -9.66
CA TRP A 245 0.48 -16.64 -9.25
C TRP A 245 1.60 -17.35 -9.98
N TRP A 246 2.58 -16.59 -10.49
CA TRP A 246 3.80 -17.14 -11.11
C TRP A 246 3.55 -18.26 -12.13
N THR A 247 2.59 -18.06 -13.01
CA THR A 247 2.22 -18.99 -14.11
C THR A 247 2.53 -18.30 -15.43
N HIS A 248 3.82 -18.23 -15.78
CA HIS A 248 4.38 -17.27 -16.74
C HIS A 248 4.06 -17.52 -18.21
N GLN A 249 3.64 -18.73 -18.60
CA GLN A 249 3.38 -19.06 -20.01
C GLN A 249 1.93 -18.85 -20.44
N VAL A 250 1.01 -18.60 -19.52
CA VAL A 250 -0.39 -18.29 -19.87
C VAL A 250 -0.44 -16.99 -20.65
N LYS A 251 -1.03 -17.04 -21.85
CA LYS A 251 -1.18 -15.89 -22.76
C LYS A 251 -2.56 -15.24 -22.67
N GLU A 252 -3.59 -16.06 -22.45
CA GLU A 252 -4.97 -15.62 -22.43
C GLU A 252 -5.74 -16.27 -21.28
N MET A 253 -6.54 -15.46 -20.58
CA MET A 253 -7.55 -15.92 -19.64
C MET A 253 -8.92 -15.50 -20.19
N ASN A 254 -9.71 -16.50 -20.59
CA ASN A 254 -11.04 -16.31 -21.14
C ASN A 254 -12.07 -17.16 -20.38
N PHE A 255 -12.88 -16.51 -19.53
CA PHE A 255 -13.91 -17.15 -18.73
C PHE A 255 -15.27 -16.54 -19.04
N PRO A 256 -15.88 -16.90 -20.19
CA PRO A 256 -17.06 -16.23 -20.72
C PRO A 256 -18.32 -16.40 -19.88
N SER A 257 -18.42 -17.49 -19.10
CA SER A 257 -19.60 -17.83 -18.30
C SER A 257 -19.59 -17.26 -16.87
N VAL A 258 -18.46 -16.70 -16.41
CA VAL A 258 -18.31 -16.21 -15.06
C VAL A 258 -19.16 -14.97 -14.82
N LYS A 259 -20.11 -15.08 -13.89
CA LYS A 259 -21.05 -14.01 -13.51
C LYS A 259 -20.66 -13.28 -12.24
N SER A 260 -20.03 -13.99 -11.29
CA SER A 260 -19.61 -13.42 -10.02
C SER A 260 -18.36 -14.09 -9.48
N LEU A 261 -17.49 -13.26 -8.85
CA LEU A 261 -16.29 -13.69 -8.16
C LEU A 261 -16.25 -13.01 -6.78
N GLY A 262 -15.96 -13.74 -5.71
CA GLY A 262 -15.68 -13.12 -4.40
C GLY A 262 -14.42 -12.27 -4.43
N GLY A 263 -13.44 -12.66 -5.26
CA GLY A 263 -12.27 -11.90 -5.65
C GLY A 263 -11.57 -12.48 -6.86
N PHE A 264 -10.82 -11.64 -7.58
CA PHE A 264 -10.01 -12.02 -8.73
C PHE A 264 -8.62 -11.42 -8.59
N LYS A 265 -7.59 -12.26 -8.55
CA LYS A 265 -6.22 -11.83 -8.29
C LYS A 265 -5.23 -12.49 -9.22
N ILE A 266 -4.50 -11.67 -9.96
CA ILE A 266 -3.44 -12.09 -10.87
C ILE A 266 -2.16 -11.35 -10.48
N TYR A 267 -1.08 -12.12 -10.26
CA TYR A 267 0.21 -11.57 -9.86
C TYR A 267 1.36 -12.19 -10.65
N TYR A 268 2.21 -11.34 -11.25
CA TYR A 268 3.46 -11.72 -11.89
C TYR A 268 3.32 -12.78 -13.02
N ILE A 269 2.41 -12.54 -13.97
CA ILE A 269 2.22 -13.40 -15.14
C ILE A 269 2.85 -12.74 -16.37
N GLN A 270 4.08 -13.15 -16.71
CA GLN A 270 4.94 -12.44 -17.68
C GLN A 270 4.44 -12.44 -19.13
N ASN A 271 3.69 -13.46 -19.56
CA ASN A 271 3.26 -13.59 -20.95
C ASN A 271 1.75 -13.41 -21.15
N LEU A 272 1.01 -13.01 -20.10
CA LEU A 272 -0.42 -12.78 -20.22
C LEU A 272 -0.70 -11.52 -21.04
N GLU A 273 -1.39 -11.68 -22.16
CA GLU A 273 -1.70 -10.63 -23.14
C GLU A 273 -3.17 -10.20 -23.06
N LYS A 274 -4.06 -11.13 -22.65
CA LYS A 274 -5.51 -10.90 -22.66
C LYS A 274 -6.20 -11.48 -21.43
N VAL A 275 -7.13 -10.69 -20.84
CA VAL A 275 -8.07 -11.12 -19.80
C VAL A 275 -9.48 -10.77 -20.24
N SER A 276 -10.36 -11.76 -20.39
CA SER A 276 -11.76 -11.58 -20.76
C SER A 276 -12.70 -12.30 -19.79
N LEU A 277 -13.63 -11.54 -19.20
CA LEU A 277 -14.67 -11.97 -18.26
C LEU A 277 -15.99 -11.29 -18.67
N GLU A 278 -16.50 -11.61 -19.85
CA GLU A 278 -17.58 -10.87 -20.53
C GLU A 278 -18.88 -10.83 -19.75
N SER A 279 -19.19 -11.91 -19.01
CA SER A 279 -20.44 -12.02 -18.22
C SER A 279 -20.29 -11.57 -16.78
N LEU A 280 -19.08 -11.15 -16.33
CA LEU A 280 -18.83 -10.78 -14.95
C LEU A 280 -19.54 -9.47 -14.60
N THR A 281 -20.50 -9.55 -13.67
CA THR A 281 -21.29 -8.38 -13.25
C THR A 281 -20.85 -7.80 -11.90
N GLU A 282 -20.34 -8.64 -11.01
CA GLU A 282 -19.95 -8.23 -9.66
C GLU A 282 -18.70 -8.96 -9.16
N VAL A 283 -17.85 -8.21 -8.42
CA VAL A 283 -16.73 -8.76 -7.65
C VAL A 283 -16.93 -8.45 -6.17
N GLY A 284 -16.72 -9.46 -5.32
CA GLY A 284 -16.95 -9.39 -3.88
C GLY A 284 -15.85 -8.67 -3.10
N LEU A 285 -15.83 -8.92 -1.79
CA LEU A 285 -14.99 -8.21 -0.81
C LEU A 285 -13.47 -8.45 -0.97
N ARG A 286 -13.06 -9.54 -1.63
CA ARG A 286 -11.64 -9.82 -1.91
C ARG A 286 -11.07 -8.93 -3.02
N GLY A 287 -11.93 -8.27 -3.80
CA GLY A 287 -11.57 -7.29 -4.82
C GLY A 287 -11.10 -7.90 -6.13
N PHE A 288 -10.84 -7.02 -7.09
CA PHE A 288 -10.29 -7.32 -8.41
C PHE A 288 -8.90 -6.70 -8.50
N CYS A 289 -7.87 -7.53 -8.61
CA CYS A 289 -6.49 -7.08 -8.63
C CYS A 289 -5.70 -7.77 -9.75
N ILE A 290 -5.12 -6.98 -10.66
CA ILE A 290 -4.13 -7.43 -11.63
C ILE A 290 -2.87 -6.60 -11.40
N ASP A 291 -1.78 -7.25 -11.04
CA ASP A 291 -0.51 -6.58 -10.74
C ASP A 291 0.69 -7.27 -11.40
N ALA A 292 1.59 -6.47 -11.95
CA ALA A 292 2.83 -6.93 -12.57
C ALA A 292 2.65 -7.98 -13.69
N SER A 293 1.72 -7.70 -14.60
CA SER A 293 1.52 -8.47 -15.83
C SER A 293 1.68 -7.54 -17.02
N ASP A 294 2.92 -7.14 -17.27
CA ASP A 294 3.31 -6.02 -18.15
C ASP A 294 2.96 -6.18 -19.63
N LYS A 295 2.50 -7.37 -20.05
CA LYS A 295 2.11 -7.64 -21.44
C LYS A 295 0.61 -7.62 -21.68
N ILE A 296 -0.23 -7.44 -20.64
CA ILE A 296 -1.68 -7.36 -20.86
C ILE A 296 -2.01 -6.13 -21.69
N GLN A 297 -2.50 -6.36 -22.91
CA GLN A 297 -2.93 -5.36 -23.87
C GLN A 297 -4.45 -5.27 -23.97
N GLU A 298 -5.16 -6.35 -23.62
CA GLU A 298 -6.61 -6.42 -23.70
C GLU A 298 -7.21 -6.84 -22.34
N LEU A 299 -8.07 -5.98 -21.80
CA LEU A 299 -8.90 -6.25 -20.62
C LEU A 299 -10.37 -6.06 -21.01
N ASN A 300 -11.15 -7.14 -20.97
CA ASN A 300 -12.55 -7.15 -21.41
C ASN A 300 -13.51 -7.50 -20.26
N LEU A 301 -14.18 -6.49 -19.70
CA LEU A 301 -15.09 -6.56 -18.55
C LEU A 301 -16.38 -5.75 -18.80
N PRO A 302 -17.08 -5.93 -19.95
CA PRO A 302 -18.16 -5.03 -20.37
C PRO A 302 -19.40 -5.04 -19.48
N ALA A 303 -19.61 -6.11 -18.71
CA ALA A 303 -20.77 -6.26 -17.84
C ALA A 303 -20.50 -5.89 -16.37
N LEU A 304 -19.25 -5.57 -16.00
CA LEU A 304 -18.88 -5.31 -14.61
C LEU A 304 -19.49 -4.00 -14.12
N THR A 305 -20.38 -4.11 -13.10
CA THR A 305 -21.08 -2.95 -12.54
C THR A 305 -20.63 -2.59 -11.13
N ARG A 306 -20.11 -3.54 -10.35
CA ARG A 306 -19.71 -3.31 -8.97
C ARG A 306 -18.50 -4.12 -8.53
N VAL A 307 -17.61 -3.50 -7.76
CA VAL A 307 -16.52 -4.14 -7.03
C VAL A 307 -16.65 -3.78 -5.56
N LYS A 308 -17.01 -4.77 -4.70
CA LYS A 308 -17.18 -4.55 -3.24
C LYS A 308 -15.84 -4.44 -2.48
N GLY A 309 -14.78 -4.95 -3.06
CA GLY A 309 -13.42 -4.84 -2.56
C GLY A 309 -12.61 -3.75 -3.26
N ASP A 310 -11.31 -3.93 -3.27
CA ASP A 310 -10.39 -3.08 -4.01
C ASP A 310 -10.47 -3.37 -5.52
N PHE A 311 -10.39 -2.34 -6.36
CA PHE A 311 -10.23 -2.43 -7.81
C PHE A 311 -8.85 -1.89 -8.17
N VAL A 312 -7.92 -2.78 -8.46
CA VAL A 312 -6.49 -2.45 -8.63
C VAL A 312 -5.97 -3.01 -9.95
N LEU A 313 -5.56 -2.11 -10.83
CA LEU A 313 -4.91 -2.45 -12.10
C LEU A 313 -3.56 -1.74 -12.16
N THR A 314 -2.48 -2.51 -12.13
CA THR A 314 -1.13 -1.93 -12.09
C THR A 314 -0.19 -2.66 -13.05
N ARG A 315 0.72 -1.89 -13.67
CA ARG A 315 1.76 -2.43 -14.55
C ARG A 315 1.21 -3.32 -15.67
N MET A 316 0.38 -2.73 -16.53
CA MET A 316 -0.22 -3.37 -17.71
C MET A 316 0.10 -2.55 -18.96
N ALA A 317 0.01 -3.16 -20.15
CA ALA A 317 0.24 -2.53 -21.44
C ALA A 317 -1.06 -2.15 -22.17
N ILE A 318 -2.19 -2.06 -21.47
CA ILE A 318 -3.46 -1.62 -22.07
C ILE A 318 -3.34 -0.18 -22.55
N THR A 319 -3.99 0.12 -23.69
CA THR A 319 -3.99 1.45 -24.31
C THR A 319 -5.26 2.25 -24.05
N GLU A 320 -6.35 1.56 -23.65
CA GLU A 320 -7.67 2.13 -23.36
C GLU A 320 -8.38 1.34 -22.25
N VAL A 321 -9.42 1.90 -21.68
CA VAL A 321 -10.26 1.31 -20.62
C VAL A 321 -11.75 1.29 -20.95
N SER A 322 -12.09 1.35 -22.25
CA SER A 322 -13.47 1.46 -22.74
C SER A 322 -14.37 0.28 -22.33
N SER A 323 -13.82 -0.90 -22.06
CA SER A 323 -14.56 -2.06 -21.58
C SER A 323 -15.10 -1.92 -20.15
N LEU A 324 -14.69 -0.91 -19.39
CA LEU A 324 -15.06 -0.69 -17.99
C LEU A 324 -16.21 0.31 -17.80
N ARG A 325 -16.83 0.74 -18.89
CA ARG A 325 -17.90 1.79 -18.87
C ARG A 325 -19.15 1.43 -18.06
N ALA A 326 -19.39 0.15 -17.82
CA ALA A 326 -20.54 -0.30 -17.03
C ALA A 326 -20.35 -0.15 -15.51
N LEU A 327 -19.11 0.07 -15.05
CA LEU A 327 -18.78 0.14 -13.62
C LEU A 327 -19.43 1.36 -12.95
N LYS A 328 -20.18 1.09 -11.87
CA LYS A 328 -20.94 2.10 -11.12
C LYS A 328 -20.38 2.36 -9.73
N GLU A 329 -19.88 1.33 -9.08
CA GLU A 329 -19.46 1.42 -7.67
C GLU A 329 -18.18 0.61 -7.40
N VAL A 330 -17.27 1.20 -6.63
CA VAL A 330 -16.13 0.53 -6.01
C VAL A 330 -16.19 0.86 -4.52
N ASP A 331 -16.48 -0.15 -3.68
CA ASP A 331 -16.74 0.10 -2.26
C ASP A 331 -15.47 0.40 -1.46
N ARG A 332 -14.28 0.06 -2.00
CA ARG A 332 -12.99 0.31 -1.36
C ARG A 332 -12.04 1.08 -2.28
N LYS A 333 -10.81 0.62 -2.45
CA LYS A 333 -9.76 1.28 -3.23
C LYS A 333 -10.02 1.17 -4.74
N PHE A 334 -9.83 2.28 -5.46
CA PHE A 334 -9.72 2.36 -6.92
C PHE A 334 -8.30 2.79 -7.26
N ASP A 335 -7.54 1.95 -7.98
CA ASP A 335 -6.14 2.23 -8.29
C ASP A 335 -5.77 1.80 -9.71
N PHE A 336 -5.37 2.77 -10.51
CA PHE A 336 -4.79 2.59 -11.84
C PHE A 336 -3.39 3.18 -11.84
N SER A 337 -2.37 2.32 -11.85
CA SER A 337 -1.00 2.79 -11.68
C SER A 337 -0.01 2.15 -12.64
N SER A 338 1.00 2.92 -13.06
CA SER A 338 2.14 2.45 -13.85
C SER A 338 1.74 1.79 -15.19
N MET A 339 0.83 2.44 -15.92
CA MET A 339 0.39 2.00 -17.26
C MET A 339 0.84 3.02 -18.31
N SER A 340 2.11 2.92 -18.71
CA SER A 340 2.72 3.87 -19.65
C SER A 340 2.22 3.76 -21.10
N ALA A 341 1.47 2.72 -21.43
CA ALA A 341 0.82 2.55 -22.73
C ALA A 341 -0.61 3.14 -22.76
N LEU A 342 -1.21 3.42 -21.62
CA LEU A 342 -2.57 3.94 -21.52
C LEU A 342 -2.62 5.41 -21.91
N THR A 343 -3.13 5.66 -23.13
CA THR A 343 -3.20 7.01 -23.74
C THR A 343 -4.62 7.56 -23.76
N VAL A 344 -5.63 6.70 -23.66
CA VAL A 344 -7.05 7.08 -23.65
C VAL A 344 -7.69 6.62 -22.34
N PHE A 345 -8.18 7.57 -21.55
CA PHE A 345 -8.83 7.30 -20.26
C PHE A 345 -10.24 7.91 -20.24
N ASP A 346 -11.21 7.14 -20.75
CA ASP A 346 -12.62 7.54 -20.84
C ASP A 346 -13.59 6.47 -20.29
N GLY A 347 -13.08 5.56 -19.47
CA GLY A 347 -13.71 4.27 -19.18
C GLY A 347 -14.74 4.24 -18.04
N PHE A 348 -15.00 5.34 -17.32
CA PHE A 348 -15.80 5.29 -16.08
C PHE A 348 -16.94 6.31 -16.00
N PRO A 349 -17.69 6.55 -17.10
CA PRO A 349 -18.73 7.60 -17.12
C PRO A 349 -19.90 7.32 -16.15
N ASN A 350 -20.07 6.07 -15.73
CA ASN A 350 -21.13 5.63 -14.83
C ASN A 350 -20.67 5.41 -13.38
N LEU A 351 -19.38 5.57 -13.08
CA LEU A 351 -18.85 5.41 -11.73
C LEU A 351 -19.34 6.54 -10.83
N THR A 352 -20.18 6.20 -9.84
CA THR A 352 -20.80 7.18 -8.94
C THR A 352 -20.07 7.36 -7.64
N THR A 353 -19.46 6.29 -7.12
CA THR A 353 -18.81 6.29 -5.81
C THR A 353 -17.55 5.43 -5.76
N VAL A 354 -16.55 5.92 -5.04
CA VAL A 354 -15.39 5.16 -4.58
C VAL A 354 -15.34 5.28 -3.05
N GLY A 355 -15.56 4.17 -2.33
CA GLY A 355 -15.65 4.19 -0.87
C GLY A 355 -14.31 4.36 -0.15
N GLY A 356 -13.21 3.99 -0.79
CA GLY A 356 -11.84 4.14 -0.27
C GLY A 356 -11.01 5.17 -1.03
N ASN A 357 -9.71 4.89 -1.17
CA ASN A 357 -8.79 5.77 -1.89
C ASN A 357 -8.97 5.65 -3.41
N PHE A 358 -8.83 6.78 -4.09
CA PHE A 358 -8.81 6.92 -5.55
C PHE A 358 -7.41 7.30 -6.02
N THR A 359 -6.78 6.47 -6.86
CA THR A 359 -5.41 6.70 -7.34
C THR A 359 -5.32 6.53 -8.85
N LEU A 360 -4.78 7.53 -9.52
CA LEU A 360 -4.30 7.46 -10.90
C LEU A 360 -2.83 7.88 -10.90
N SER A 361 -1.94 6.98 -11.32
CA SER A 361 -0.51 7.26 -11.24
C SER A 361 0.29 6.70 -12.42
N GLY A 362 1.17 7.50 -13.01
CA GLY A 362 2.08 7.03 -14.05
C GLY A 362 1.37 6.53 -15.32
N LEU A 363 0.31 7.24 -15.74
CA LEU A 363 -0.42 7.01 -16.99
C LEU A 363 0.10 7.95 -18.07
N ALA A 364 0.05 7.53 -19.34
CA ALA A 364 0.49 8.35 -20.47
C ALA A 364 -0.61 9.22 -21.11
N VAL A 365 -1.72 9.40 -20.41
CA VAL A 365 -2.87 10.18 -20.90
C VAL A 365 -2.55 11.67 -21.00
N SER A 366 -2.99 12.31 -22.08
CA SER A 366 -2.89 13.78 -22.26
C SER A 366 -4.10 14.53 -21.72
N GLU A 367 -5.25 13.87 -21.67
CA GLU A 367 -6.50 14.36 -21.11
C GLU A 367 -7.05 13.36 -20.11
N LEU A 368 -7.50 13.85 -18.97
CA LEU A 368 -8.18 13.04 -17.97
C LEU A 368 -9.68 13.29 -18.07
N LYS A 369 -10.45 12.27 -18.49
CA LYS A 369 -11.90 12.31 -18.69
C LYS A 369 -12.56 11.03 -18.14
N GLY A 370 -13.90 11.01 -18.11
CA GLY A 370 -14.66 9.77 -17.91
C GLY A 370 -15.03 9.44 -16.45
N PHE A 371 -15.09 10.44 -15.58
CA PHE A 371 -15.67 10.31 -14.24
C PHE A 371 -16.88 11.24 -14.07
N ASP A 372 -17.71 11.34 -15.14
CA ASP A 372 -18.80 12.32 -15.23
C ASP A 372 -19.88 12.15 -14.15
N ALA A 373 -20.04 10.93 -13.63
CA ALA A 373 -21.03 10.62 -12.58
C ALA A 373 -20.42 10.52 -11.16
N LEU A 374 -19.09 10.66 -10.99
CA LEU A 374 -18.44 10.44 -9.70
C LEU A 374 -18.77 11.57 -8.72
N THR A 375 -19.53 11.24 -7.68
CA THR A 375 -20.01 12.20 -6.67
C THR A 375 -19.22 12.20 -5.39
N SER A 376 -18.57 11.08 -5.04
CA SER A 376 -17.84 10.96 -3.77
C SER A 376 -16.67 9.99 -3.83
N ILE A 377 -15.60 10.37 -3.13
CA ILE A 377 -14.44 9.56 -2.79
C ILE A 377 -14.35 9.53 -1.27
N GLY A 378 -14.50 8.34 -0.66
CA GLY A 378 -14.53 8.19 0.80
C GLY A 378 -13.16 8.30 1.47
N GLY A 379 -12.09 8.04 0.75
CA GLY A 379 -10.70 8.16 1.20
C GLY A 379 -9.98 9.35 0.59
N SER A 380 -8.70 9.16 0.25
CA SER A 380 -7.86 10.16 -0.42
C SER A 380 -7.96 10.05 -1.93
N MET A 381 -7.87 11.20 -2.62
CA MET A 381 -7.68 11.31 -4.06
C MET A 381 -6.22 11.59 -4.36
N SER A 382 -5.60 10.80 -5.24
CA SER A 382 -4.22 10.98 -5.68
C SER A 382 -4.10 10.91 -7.20
N LEU A 383 -3.69 12.00 -7.82
CA LEU A 383 -3.30 12.08 -9.22
C LEU A 383 -1.80 12.34 -9.27
N SER A 384 -1.02 11.36 -9.74
CA SER A 384 0.43 11.48 -9.67
C SER A 384 1.15 11.01 -10.93
N ASN A 385 2.25 11.70 -11.29
CA ASN A 385 3.08 11.33 -12.44
C ASN A 385 2.29 11.22 -13.77
N LEU A 386 1.25 12.04 -13.93
CA LEU A 386 0.49 12.18 -15.17
C LEU A 386 1.15 13.29 -16.00
N ASN A 387 2.33 13.01 -16.54
CA ASN A 387 3.25 14.01 -17.09
C ASN A 387 2.75 14.69 -18.35
N GLU A 388 1.80 14.09 -19.06
CA GLU A 388 1.25 14.60 -20.33
C GLU A 388 -0.04 15.40 -20.13
N VAL A 389 -0.69 15.33 -18.96
CA VAL A 389 -1.96 15.99 -18.65
C VAL A 389 -1.77 17.50 -18.58
N THR A 390 -2.57 18.24 -19.38
CA THR A 390 -2.57 19.70 -19.43
C THR A 390 -3.73 20.35 -18.68
N SER A 391 -4.87 19.64 -18.54
CA SER A 391 -6.06 20.05 -17.79
C SER A 391 -6.72 18.85 -17.11
N ILE A 392 -7.50 19.08 -16.06
CA ILE A 392 -8.25 18.06 -15.32
C ILE A 392 -9.72 18.47 -15.25
N ASP A 393 -10.52 17.99 -16.20
CA ASP A 393 -11.96 18.28 -16.29
C ASP A 393 -12.82 17.03 -15.97
N ALA A 394 -12.21 16.01 -15.37
CA ALA A 394 -12.79 14.68 -15.26
C ALA A 394 -13.86 14.51 -14.18
N PHE A 395 -14.04 15.46 -13.27
CA PHE A 395 -14.85 15.27 -12.05
C PHE A 395 -15.96 16.34 -11.87
N PRO A 396 -16.82 16.58 -12.87
CA PRO A 396 -17.71 17.74 -12.88
C PRO A 396 -18.78 17.76 -11.77
N VAL A 397 -19.08 16.59 -11.17
CA VAL A 397 -20.12 16.46 -10.14
C VAL A 397 -19.58 15.97 -8.80
N LEU A 398 -18.26 15.90 -8.63
CA LEU A 398 -17.63 15.45 -7.39
C LEU A 398 -17.93 16.46 -6.25
N LYS A 399 -18.46 15.94 -5.13
CA LYS A 399 -18.92 16.73 -3.98
C LYS A 399 -18.12 16.51 -2.70
N SER A 400 -17.41 15.38 -2.59
CA SER A 400 -16.64 15.08 -1.39
C SER A 400 -15.42 14.22 -1.64
N ILE A 401 -14.34 14.54 -0.92
CA ILE A 401 -13.12 13.74 -0.76
C ILE A 401 -12.90 13.58 0.74
N GLY A 402 -12.90 12.34 1.24
CA GLY A 402 -12.95 12.07 2.68
C GLY A 402 -11.69 12.44 3.47
N SER A 403 -10.53 12.56 2.81
CA SER A 403 -9.27 12.81 3.51
C SER A 403 -8.39 13.84 2.80
N GLN A 404 -7.67 13.44 1.78
CA GLN A 404 -6.63 14.25 1.13
C GLN A 404 -6.84 14.33 -0.37
N CYS A 405 -6.56 15.50 -0.96
CA CYS A 405 -6.39 15.67 -2.39
C CYS A 405 -4.91 15.89 -2.72
N SER A 406 -4.32 15.04 -3.55
CA SER A 406 -2.91 15.13 -3.94
C SER A 406 -2.74 15.20 -5.45
N LEU A 407 -2.09 16.26 -5.93
CA LEU A 407 -1.66 16.44 -7.31
C LEU A 407 -0.12 16.48 -7.32
N ILE A 408 0.52 15.44 -7.84
CA ILE A 408 1.98 15.27 -7.72
C ILE A 408 2.62 14.97 -9.07
N GLY A 409 3.58 15.79 -9.52
CA GLY A 409 4.36 15.53 -10.71
C GLY A 409 3.57 15.64 -12.03
N LEU A 410 2.53 16.47 -12.08
CA LEU A 410 1.79 16.79 -13.30
C LEU A 410 2.49 17.97 -14.00
N LYS A 411 3.57 17.67 -14.73
CA LYS A 411 4.53 18.67 -15.22
C LYS A 411 3.99 19.64 -16.26
N LYS A 412 2.96 19.23 -17.04
CA LYS A 412 2.35 20.04 -18.10
C LYS A 412 1.03 20.68 -17.67
N LEU A 413 0.56 20.45 -16.45
CA LEU A 413 -0.69 20.97 -15.94
C LEU A 413 -0.59 22.51 -15.81
N GLN A 414 -1.30 23.23 -16.66
CA GLN A 414 -1.30 24.70 -16.70
C GLN A 414 -2.43 25.30 -15.88
N ASP A 415 -3.56 24.58 -15.78
CA ASP A 415 -4.75 25.02 -15.08
C ASP A 415 -5.27 23.91 -14.16
N ILE A 416 -5.64 24.27 -12.93
CA ILE A 416 -6.33 23.40 -11.99
C ILE A 416 -7.79 23.84 -11.87
N SER A 417 -8.53 23.79 -12.97
CA SER A 417 -10.00 23.93 -12.99
C SER A 417 -10.70 22.91 -12.11
N LEU A 418 -10.04 21.77 -11.85
CA LEU A 418 -10.46 20.77 -10.85
C LEU A 418 -10.77 21.39 -9.48
N LEU A 419 -9.94 22.30 -8.98
CA LEU A 419 -10.19 22.92 -7.66
C LEU A 419 -11.38 23.90 -7.68
N ALA A 420 -11.68 24.49 -8.84
CA ALA A 420 -12.91 25.28 -9.00
C ALA A 420 -14.18 24.41 -8.94
N GLN A 421 -14.09 23.14 -9.35
CA GLN A 421 -15.18 22.16 -9.19
C GLN A 421 -15.43 21.79 -7.73
N PHE A 422 -14.42 21.92 -6.88
CA PHE A 422 -14.51 21.66 -5.43
C PHE A 422 -15.09 22.83 -4.63
N LYS A 423 -15.61 23.85 -5.29
CA LYS A 423 -16.22 25.00 -4.63
C LYS A 423 -17.36 24.57 -3.70
N GLY A 424 -17.24 24.96 -2.43
CA GLY A 424 -18.15 24.52 -1.36
C GLY A 424 -17.81 23.17 -0.72
N MET A 425 -16.71 22.52 -1.15
CA MET A 425 -16.17 21.37 -0.42
C MET A 425 -15.20 21.82 0.68
N HIS A 426 -15.15 21.03 1.72
CA HIS A 426 -14.10 21.09 2.74
C HIS A 426 -13.06 20.00 2.50
N LEU A 427 -11.79 20.39 2.37
CA LEU A 427 -10.64 19.50 2.22
C LEU A 427 -9.77 19.55 3.48
N ASN A 428 -9.58 18.41 4.15
CA ASN A 428 -8.67 18.34 5.30
C ASN A 428 -7.22 18.63 4.89
N ASN A 429 -6.79 18.12 3.72
CA ASN A 429 -5.43 18.33 3.23
C ASN A 429 -5.40 18.37 1.69
N CYS A 430 -4.66 19.34 1.15
CA CYS A 430 -4.38 19.47 -0.28
C CYS A 430 -2.86 19.53 -0.51
N ILE A 431 -2.32 18.60 -1.32
CA ILE A 431 -0.90 18.53 -1.66
C ILE A 431 -0.71 18.80 -3.13
N LEU A 432 0.01 19.85 -3.44
CA LEU A 432 0.41 20.27 -4.79
C LEU A 432 1.94 20.19 -4.88
N ASN A 433 2.47 19.19 -5.59
CA ASN A 433 3.89 18.94 -5.63
C ASN A 433 4.40 18.77 -7.06
N ASN A 434 5.45 19.50 -7.44
CA ASN A 434 6.09 19.45 -8.77
C ASN A 434 5.09 19.66 -9.93
N LEU A 435 4.29 20.71 -9.83
CA LEU A 435 3.39 21.20 -10.88
C LEU A 435 4.11 22.28 -11.69
N ASP A 436 5.07 21.88 -12.51
CA ASP A 436 6.08 22.77 -13.10
C ASP A 436 5.52 23.81 -14.10
N ALA A 437 4.34 23.57 -14.69
CA ALA A 437 3.70 24.51 -15.60
C ALA A 437 2.64 25.40 -14.92
N LEU A 438 2.30 25.15 -13.65
CA LEU A 438 1.29 25.90 -12.93
C LEU A 438 1.81 27.26 -12.51
N THR A 439 1.11 28.33 -12.88
CA THR A 439 1.44 29.72 -12.54
C THR A 439 0.44 30.40 -11.63
N SER A 440 -0.79 29.88 -11.54
CA SER A 440 -1.83 30.41 -10.67
C SER A 440 -2.73 29.32 -10.11
N LEU A 441 -3.27 29.57 -8.91
CA LEU A 441 -4.20 28.68 -8.22
C LEU A 441 -5.33 29.54 -7.63
N ASP A 442 -6.56 29.26 -8.03
CA ASP A 442 -7.74 29.93 -7.50
C ASP A 442 -8.39 29.08 -6.39
N LEU A 443 -8.35 29.58 -5.17
CA LEU A 443 -8.91 28.96 -3.96
C LEU A 443 -10.27 29.57 -3.58
N THR A 444 -10.86 30.39 -4.45
CA THR A 444 -12.12 31.09 -4.13
C THR A 444 -13.26 30.11 -3.87
N GLY A 445 -13.79 30.12 -2.65
CA GLY A 445 -14.91 29.24 -2.26
C GLY A 445 -14.51 27.80 -1.94
N LEU A 446 -13.21 27.49 -1.83
CA LEU A 446 -12.69 26.23 -1.34
C LEU A 446 -12.24 26.41 0.10
N GLU A 447 -12.65 25.50 0.98
CA GLU A 447 -12.19 25.41 2.36
C GLU A 447 -11.12 24.31 2.48
N VAL A 448 -9.92 24.69 2.92
CA VAL A 448 -8.78 23.77 3.05
C VAL A 448 -8.11 23.98 4.40
N ASP A 449 -8.05 22.94 5.25
CA ASP A 449 -7.39 23.03 6.54
C ASP A 449 -5.86 23.10 6.41
N ALA A 450 -5.30 22.32 5.49
CA ALA A 450 -3.87 22.32 5.20
C ALA A 450 -3.60 22.29 3.69
N LEU A 451 -2.80 23.23 3.21
CA LEU A 451 -2.35 23.33 1.82
C LEU A 451 -0.82 23.24 1.76
N GLN A 452 -0.30 22.21 1.16
CA GLN A 452 1.13 22.03 0.94
C GLN A 452 1.46 22.26 -0.53
N ILE A 453 2.39 23.16 -0.80
CA ILE A 453 2.85 23.50 -2.14
C ILE A 453 4.36 23.30 -2.24
N THR A 454 4.78 22.46 -3.19
CA THR A 454 6.20 22.24 -3.50
C THR A 454 6.42 22.37 -4.99
N GLY A 455 7.44 23.08 -5.42
CA GLY A 455 7.69 23.28 -6.85
C GLY A 455 8.91 24.14 -7.15
N LYS A 456 9.10 24.46 -8.43
CA LYS A 456 10.26 25.21 -8.93
C LYS A 456 9.91 26.59 -9.47
N ASN A 457 8.64 26.87 -9.70
CA ASN A 457 8.17 28.10 -10.33
C ASN A 457 7.38 28.96 -9.33
N ALA A 458 7.41 30.27 -9.56
CA ALA A 458 6.58 31.20 -8.82
C ALA A 458 5.09 30.95 -9.10
N LEU A 459 4.25 31.13 -8.06
CA LEU A 459 2.82 30.86 -8.12
C LEU A 459 2.01 32.06 -7.63
N THR A 460 0.86 32.32 -8.27
CA THR A 460 -0.13 33.27 -7.75
C THR A 460 -1.27 32.52 -7.08
N LEU A 461 -1.47 32.74 -5.79
CA LEU A 461 -2.66 32.26 -5.06
C LEU A 461 -3.75 33.33 -5.10
N LYS A 462 -4.92 32.97 -5.63
CA LYS A 462 -6.13 33.81 -5.62
C LYS A 462 -7.11 33.26 -4.61
N GLY A 463 -7.85 34.11 -3.92
CA GLY A 463 -8.83 33.68 -2.95
C GLY A 463 -9.58 34.79 -2.27
N SER A 464 -10.38 34.44 -1.27
CA SER A 464 -11.06 35.38 -0.39
C SER A 464 -10.06 36.13 0.48
N LYS A 465 -10.46 37.28 1.03
CA LYS A 465 -9.60 38.16 1.84
C LYS A 465 -8.87 37.43 2.96
N THR A 466 -9.53 36.51 3.63
CA THR A 466 -8.97 35.67 4.69
C THR A 466 -8.95 34.21 4.23
N LEU A 467 -7.79 33.58 4.31
CA LEU A 467 -7.57 32.16 4.05
C LEU A 467 -7.28 31.42 5.37
N ASN A 468 -8.29 30.73 5.88
CA ASN A 468 -8.19 29.94 7.12
C ASN A 468 -7.52 28.58 6.86
N THR A 469 -6.23 28.60 6.57
CA THR A 469 -5.48 27.41 6.17
C THR A 469 -4.09 27.37 6.79
N ASN A 470 -3.56 26.17 6.97
CA ASN A 470 -2.14 25.93 7.28
C ASN A 470 -1.39 25.80 5.95
N LEU A 471 -0.80 26.89 5.48
CA LEU A 471 -0.05 26.94 4.21
C LEU A 471 1.41 26.55 4.43
N THR A 472 1.82 25.42 3.82
CA THR A 472 3.21 24.96 3.81
C THR A 472 3.81 25.16 2.43
N ILE A 473 4.92 25.89 2.34
CA ILE A 473 5.64 26.24 1.12
C ILE A 473 7.03 25.61 1.19
N ASN A 474 7.37 24.82 0.17
CA ASN A 474 8.65 24.17 0.11
C ASN A 474 9.26 24.29 -1.29
N GLY A 475 10.43 24.92 -1.38
CA GLY A 475 11.21 25.00 -2.62
C GLY A 475 10.66 25.89 -3.73
N ILE A 476 9.62 26.71 -3.49
CA ILE A 476 9.02 27.60 -4.48
C ILE A 476 9.72 28.97 -4.44
N PRO A 477 10.09 29.55 -5.60
CA PRO A 477 10.81 30.84 -5.65
C PRO A 477 9.98 32.06 -5.23
N GLY A 478 8.68 31.95 -5.10
CA GLY A 478 7.82 33.01 -4.57
C GLY A 478 6.33 32.69 -4.74
N ILE A 479 5.52 33.27 -3.88
CA ILE A 479 4.05 33.23 -3.96
C ILE A 479 3.50 34.64 -3.89
N SER A 480 2.72 35.05 -4.90
CA SER A 480 1.94 36.27 -4.88
C SER A 480 0.52 35.96 -4.39
N PHE A 481 -0.02 36.83 -3.54
CA PHE A 481 -1.38 36.70 -3.03
C PHE A 481 -2.30 37.72 -3.69
N SER A 482 -3.31 37.23 -4.39
CA SER A 482 -4.29 38.06 -5.11
C SER A 482 -5.67 37.94 -4.45
N GLY A 483 -6.16 39.03 -3.85
CA GLY A 483 -7.39 39.02 -3.04
C GLY A 483 -7.26 38.45 -1.63
N ILE A 484 -6.17 37.73 -1.33
CA ILE A 484 -5.86 37.18 0.01
C ILE A 484 -4.97 38.19 0.74
N GLU A 485 -5.44 38.74 1.85
CA GLU A 485 -4.70 39.65 2.72
C GLU A 485 -4.27 38.99 4.04
N GLU A 486 -4.96 37.93 4.44
CA GLU A 486 -4.76 37.27 5.74
C GLU A 486 -4.68 35.75 5.57
N VAL A 487 -3.70 35.11 6.20
CA VAL A 487 -3.54 33.63 6.23
C VAL A 487 -3.37 33.17 7.68
N GLN A 488 -4.02 32.07 8.06
CA GLN A 488 -3.99 31.57 9.42
C GLN A 488 -2.57 31.15 9.85
N ASN A 489 -1.92 30.24 9.14
CA ASN A 489 -0.56 29.81 9.41
C ASN A 489 0.22 29.67 8.11
N VAL A 490 1.49 30.08 8.13
CA VAL A 490 2.42 29.94 7.01
C VAL A 490 3.71 29.31 7.48
N SER A 491 4.11 28.23 6.82
CA SER A 491 5.41 27.57 7.02
C SER A 491 6.19 27.58 5.72
N VAL A 492 7.40 28.11 5.75
CA VAL A 492 8.30 28.19 4.59
C VAL A 492 9.59 27.43 4.90
N SER A 493 9.96 26.47 4.05
CA SER A 493 11.14 25.64 4.25
C SER A 493 11.86 25.26 2.95
N ASN A 494 13.07 24.75 3.07
CA ASN A 494 13.88 24.15 2.00
C ASN A 494 13.95 24.97 0.71
N MET A 495 14.21 26.26 0.82
CA MET A 495 14.39 27.11 -0.33
C MET A 495 15.63 26.66 -1.14
N PRO A 496 15.50 26.33 -2.43
CA PRO A 496 16.61 25.82 -3.22
C PRO A 496 17.73 26.88 -3.35
N ALA A 497 18.95 26.46 -3.04
CA ALA A 497 20.13 27.23 -3.39
C ALA A 497 20.37 27.16 -4.90
N THR A 498 20.46 28.28 -5.57
CA THR A 498 21.01 28.31 -6.93
C THR A 498 22.52 28.53 -6.89
N ILE A 499 23.26 27.73 -7.65
CA ILE A 499 24.73 27.76 -7.71
C ILE A 499 25.28 29.08 -8.30
N THR A 500 24.44 29.92 -8.90
CA THR A 500 24.85 31.04 -9.72
C THR A 500 24.25 32.40 -9.40
N GLY A 501 23.62 32.57 -8.24
CA GLY A 501 23.06 33.89 -7.89
C GLY A 501 22.19 33.92 -6.65
N ARG A 502 22.00 35.13 -6.08
CA ARG A 502 21.09 35.37 -4.98
C ARG A 502 19.65 35.30 -5.53
N VAL A 503 18.88 34.27 -5.14
CA VAL A 503 17.48 34.13 -5.51
C VAL A 503 16.63 34.93 -4.52
N GLU A 504 15.74 35.76 -5.03
CA GLU A 504 14.80 36.50 -4.22
C GLU A 504 13.44 35.79 -4.23
N TYR A 505 12.95 35.46 -3.05
CA TYR A 505 11.64 34.85 -2.82
C TYR A 505 10.71 35.93 -2.26
N ASN A 506 9.69 36.29 -3.02
CA ASN A 506 8.82 37.41 -2.71
C ASN A 506 7.38 36.97 -2.44
N PHE A 507 6.77 37.46 -1.35
CA PHE A 507 5.42 37.13 -0.91
C PHE A 507 4.55 38.41 -0.81
N PRO A 508 4.27 39.10 -1.94
CA PRO A 508 3.50 40.32 -1.93
C PRO A 508 1.98 40.08 -1.73
N GLY A 509 1.29 41.10 -1.21
CA GLY A 509 -0.16 41.14 -0.99
C GLY A 509 -0.60 40.68 0.40
N LEU A 510 0.24 39.95 1.13
CA LEU A 510 -0.10 39.40 2.44
C LEU A 510 0.16 40.42 3.55
N LYS A 511 -0.90 40.84 4.28
CA LYS A 511 -0.85 41.87 5.32
C LYS A 511 -0.81 41.28 6.73
N LYS A 512 -1.51 40.16 6.96
CA LYS A 512 -1.59 39.51 8.26
C LYS A 512 -1.35 38.01 8.18
N ILE A 513 -0.65 37.49 9.17
CA ILE A 513 -0.44 36.05 9.38
C ILE A 513 -0.72 35.73 10.83
N GLY A 514 -1.42 34.61 11.12
CA GLY A 514 -1.60 34.13 12.46
C GLY A 514 -0.27 33.59 13.00
N THR A 515 0.33 32.57 12.39
CA THR A 515 1.66 32.04 12.75
C THR A 515 2.54 31.94 11.52
N LEU A 516 3.76 32.45 11.57
CA LEU A 516 4.76 32.33 10.52
C LEU A 516 5.97 31.54 11.03
N SER A 517 6.30 30.45 10.35
CA SER A 517 7.52 29.68 10.59
C SER A 517 8.38 29.66 9.33
N VAL A 518 9.61 30.10 9.44
CA VAL A 518 10.61 30.03 8.38
C VAL A 518 11.76 29.15 8.87
N SER A 519 12.05 28.10 8.12
CA SER A 519 13.16 27.18 8.38
C SER A 519 14.01 27.01 7.13
N GLN A 520 15.29 27.34 7.22
CA GLN A 520 16.23 27.17 6.10
C GLN A 520 17.30 26.15 6.46
N ALA A 521 17.56 25.24 5.52
CA ALA A 521 18.55 24.18 5.71
C ALA A 521 19.98 24.74 5.81
N TYR A 522 20.78 24.08 6.63
CA TYR A 522 22.19 24.39 6.83
C TYR A 522 23.01 24.21 5.54
N GLY A 523 23.90 25.17 5.23
CA GLY A 523 24.90 25.05 4.17
C GLY A 523 24.45 25.40 2.74
N ALA A 524 23.21 25.86 2.55
CA ALA A 524 22.74 26.34 1.25
C ALA A 524 23.11 27.83 1.04
N SER A 525 23.44 28.25 -0.19
CA SER A 525 23.46 29.65 -0.60
C SER A 525 22.04 30.18 -0.54
N LEU A 526 21.72 30.94 0.50
CA LEU A 526 20.34 31.28 0.83
C LEU A 526 19.80 32.39 -0.10
N GLY A 527 18.58 32.19 -0.60
CA GLY A 527 17.78 33.24 -1.17
C GLY A 527 17.30 34.21 -0.09
N VAL A 528 16.90 35.42 -0.48
CA VAL A 528 16.24 36.36 0.39
C VAL A 528 14.73 36.17 0.31
N LEU A 529 14.10 35.95 1.46
CA LEU A 529 12.65 35.93 1.55
C LEU A 529 12.15 37.34 1.89
N ARG A 530 11.15 37.82 1.14
CA ARG A 530 10.57 39.15 1.36
C ARG A 530 9.08 39.05 1.60
N PHE A 531 8.63 39.67 2.69
CA PHE A 531 7.21 39.91 3.02
C PHE A 531 6.96 41.43 2.98
N PRO A 532 6.83 42.00 1.76
CA PRO A 532 6.87 43.47 1.59
C PRO A 532 5.68 44.19 2.21
N ASP A 533 4.52 43.52 2.31
CA ASP A 533 3.27 44.14 2.75
C ASP A 533 2.82 43.65 4.14
N LEU A 534 3.58 42.74 4.79
CA LEU A 534 3.22 42.12 6.05
C LEU A 534 3.37 43.10 7.21
N THR A 535 2.28 43.47 7.84
CA THR A 535 2.22 44.44 8.94
C THR A 535 2.03 43.81 10.32
N GLU A 536 1.43 42.61 10.38
CA GLU A 536 1.06 41.99 11.66
C GLU A 536 1.22 40.45 11.63
N ILE A 537 1.76 39.91 12.74
CA ILE A 537 1.74 38.47 13.03
C ILE A 537 1.06 38.32 14.41
N SER A 538 -0.22 37.91 14.38
CA SER A 538 -1.06 37.87 15.60
C SER A 538 -0.73 36.76 16.59
N GLY A 539 -0.02 35.71 16.15
CA GLY A 539 0.46 34.60 16.97
C GLY A 539 2.00 34.60 17.06
N LYS A 540 2.65 33.55 16.50
CA LYS A 540 4.09 33.35 16.64
C LYS A 540 4.84 33.54 15.33
N LEU A 541 5.92 34.33 15.36
CA LEU A 541 6.97 34.35 14.34
C LEU A 541 8.13 33.47 14.82
N THR A 542 8.46 32.45 14.01
CA THR A 542 9.65 31.62 14.25
C THR A 542 10.57 31.71 13.04
N LEU A 543 11.78 32.18 13.24
CA LEU A 543 12.83 32.26 12.24
C LEU A 543 13.99 31.33 12.66
N SER A 544 14.25 30.29 11.86
CA SER A 544 15.35 29.35 12.04
C SER A 544 16.25 29.45 10.81
N GLU A 545 17.17 30.41 10.79
CA GLU A 545 17.84 30.84 9.58
C GLU A 545 19.17 31.56 9.83
N GLY A 546 19.81 32.04 8.78
CA GLY A 546 20.94 32.95 8.85
C GLY A 546 22.30 32.29 8.96
N PHE A 547 22.41 31.01 8.68
CA PHE A 547 23.69 30.29 8.74
C PHE A 547 24.71 30.82 7.72
N GLY A 548 25.71 31.55 8.23
CA GLY A 548 26.78 32.12 7.39
C GLY A 548 26.38 33.35 6.56
N GLN A 549 25.28 34.02 6.89
CA GLN A 549 24.79 35.22 6.20
C GLN A 549 25.17 36.49 6.95
N LYS A 550 25.46 37.58 6.20
CA LYS A 550 25.74 38.89 6.79
C LYS A 550 24.49 39.55 7.36
N VAL A 551 23.35 39.33 6.77
CA VAL A 551 22.05 39.85 7.23
C VAL A 551 21.04 38.69 7.21
N GLN A 552 20.05 38.75 8.09
CA GLN A 552 18.96 37.75 8.07
C GLN A 552 18.38 37.59 6.67
N PRO A 553 18.15 36.36 6.20
CA PRO A 553 17.64 36.14 4.86
C PRO A 553 16.14 36.46 4.71
N THR A 554 15.39 36.63 5.79
CA THR A 554 13.98 37.01 5.71
C THR A 554 13.77 38.48 6.04
N GLU A 555 13.20 39.25 5.09
CA GLU A 555 12.99 40.69 5.19
C GLU A 555 11.53 41.04 5.47
N PHE A 556 11.33 41.90 6.48
CA PHE A 556 10.03 42.42 6.93
C PHE A 556 10.04 43.94 6.98
N PRO A 557 9.98 44.65 5.84
CA PRO A 557 10.19 46.08 5.79
C PRO A 557 9.11 46.93 6.54
N VAL A 558 7.88 46.39 6.67
CA VAL A 558 6.73 47.11 7.23
C VAL A 558 6.07 46.39 8.40
N LEU A 559 6.66 45.33 8.94
CA LEU A 559 6.11 44.56 10.06
C LEU A 559 6.13 45.39 11.32
N ARG A 560 4.95 45.66 11.91
CA ARG A 560 4.79 46.56 13.07
C ARG A 560 4.50 45.80 14.35
N ILE A 561 3.69 44.74 14.29
CA ILE A 561 3.20 44.04 15.49
C ILE A 561 3.44 42.57 15.36
N VAL A 562 4.01 41.95 16.40
CA VAL A 562 4.16 40.50 16.53
C VAL A 562 3.74 40.12 17.95
N ASN A 563 2.96 39.03 18.13
CA ASN A 563 2.65 38.58 19.51
C ASN A 563 3.88 37.92 20.13
N ASN A 564 4.36 36.78 19.57
CA ASN A 564 5.59 36.14 20.04
C ASN A 564 6.58 36.01 18.90
N MET A 565 7.85 36.24 19.16
CA MET A 565 8.90 36.15 18.18
C MET A 565 10.06 35.30 18.72
N THR A 566 10.45 34.29 17.97
CA THR A 566 11.65 33.50 18.25
C THR A 566 12.57 33.51 17.01
N TYR A 567 13.79 34.01 17.21
CA TYR A 567 14.87 33.91 16.24
C TYR A 567 15.90 32.89 16.72
N THR A 568 16.28 31.97 15.85
CA THR A 568 17.37 31.02 16.06
C THR A 568 18.22 31.00 14.80
N GLY A 569 19.46 31.53 14.86
CA GLY A 569 20.28 31.61 13.65
C GLY A 569 21.68 32.19 13.91
N VAL A 570 22.44 32.28 12.84
CA VAL A 570 23.80 32.82 12.81
C VAL A 570 23.91 33.81 11.65
N CYS A 571 23.52 35.06 11.88
CA CYS A 571 23.76 36.17 10.95
C CYS A 571 24.46 37.32 11.69
N ASP A 572 25.11 38.23 10.93
CA ASP A 572 25.80 39.37 11.50
C ASP A 572 24.79 40.45 11.95
N ALA A 573 23.68 40.61 11.27
CA ALA A 573 22.68 41.61 11.54
C ALA A 573 21.24 41.08 11.47
N LEU A 574 20.43 41.35 12.48
CA LEU A 574 18.99 41.08 12.59
C LEU A 574 18.20 42.38 12.48
N ARG A 575 17.34 42.53 11.47
CA ARG A 575 16.71 43.84 11.14
C ARG A 575 15.19 43.76 11.05
N PHE A 576 14.52 44.59 11.87
CA PHE A 576 13.10 44.82 11.88
C PHE A 576 12.81 46.36 11.92
N PRO A 577 12.93 47.02 10.77
CA PRO A 577 12.96 48.50 10.73
C PRO A 577 11.67 49.20 11.20
N ALA A 578 10.53 48.51 11.04
CA ALA A 578 9.20 49.05 11.35
C ALA A 578 8.56 48.43 12.60
N LEU A 579 9.24 47.50 13.31
CA LEU A 579 8.67 46.77 14.43
C LEU A 579 8.47 47.69 15.63
N GLU A 580 7.21 47.89 16.03
CA GLU A 580 6.80 48.77 17.14
C GLU A 580 6.52 48.01 18.43
N GLU A 581 5.95 46.81 18.32
CA GLU A 581 5.49 46.03 19.45
C GLU A 581 5.68 44.53 19.30
N VAL A 582 6.20 43.86 20.35
CA VAL A 582 6.12 42.43 20.60
C VAL A 582 5.31 42.22 21.87
N THR A 583 4.04 41.85 21.73
CA THR A 583 3.10 41.84 22.88
C THR A 583 3.43 40.77 23.92
N GLY A 584 4.01 39.64 23.51
CA GLY A 584 4.49 38.53 24.32
C GLY A 584 6.02 38.50 24.40
N GLU A 585 6.63 37.38 23.99
CA GLU A 585 8.07 37.14 24.10
C GLU A 585 8.82 37.49 22.80
N LEU A 586 9.86 38.32 22.92
CA LEU A 586 10.91 38.49 21.92
C LEU A 586 12.12 37.66 22.36
N ASN A 587 12.32 36.51 21.73
CA ASN A 587 13.38 35.57 22.07
C ASN A 587 14.40 35.46 20.94
N ILE A 588 15.60 35.99 21.15
CA ILE A 588 16.69 35.94 20.21
C ILE A 588 17.74 34.96 20.73
N LYS A 589 17.83 33.79 20.05
CA LYS A 589 18.80 32.75 20.34
C LYS A 589 19.83 32.69 19.26
N THR A 590 21.06 32.88 19.60
CA THR A 590 22.16 32.63 18.67
C THR A 590 22.56 31.16 18.77
N SER A 591 22.55 30.43 17.67
CA SER A 591 22.84 28.99 17.66
C SER A 591 24.27 28.70 17.21
N TYR A 592 24.79 27.61 17.77
CA TYR A 592 26.07 27.04 17.36
C TYR A 592 25.88 26.07 16.18
N VAL A 593 26.85 26.08 15.26
CA VAL A 593 26.86 25.17 14.12
C VAL A 593 28.18 24.40 14.08
N ASN A 594 28.11 23.11 14.34
CA ASN A 594 29.16 22.07 14.08
C ASN A 594 30.63 22.57 14.14
N GLY A 595 31.12 22.93 15.29
CA GLY A 595 32.54 22.96 15.60
C GLY A 595 33.35 24.15 15.10
N SER A 596 32.79 25.09 14.31
CA SER A 596 33.64 26.06 13.61
C SER A 596 33.15 27.50 13.51
N LEU A 597 31.92 27.83 13.86
CA LEU A 597 31.41 29.22 13.76
C LEU A 597 30.70 29.64 15.02
N VAL A 598 31.27 30.56 15.72
CA VAL A 598 30.66 31.30 16.82
C VAL A 598 29.56 32.20 16.25
N SER A 599 28.47 32.37 16.95
CA SER A 599 27.47 33.39 16.64
C SER A 599 28.14 34.74 16.40
N MET A 600 27.87 35.30 15.23
CA MET A 600 28.45 36.58 14.81
C MET A 600 27.44 37.72 14.89
N LEU A 601 26.35 37.56 15.63
CA LEU A 601 25.34 38.63 15.73
C LEU A 601 25.97 39.90 16.32
N GLN A 602 26.25 40.85 15.44
CA GLN A 602 26.90 42.13 15.77
C GLN A 602 25.86 43.22 15.93
N GLU A 603 24.76 43.16 15.18
CA GLU A 603 23.76 44.20 15.10
C GLU A 603 22.34 43.63 15.26
N ILE A 604 21.56 44.23 16.12
CA ILE A 604 20.10 44.11 16.14
C ILE A 604 19.56 45.50 15.78
N TYR A 605 18.71 45.61 14.76
CA TYR A 605 18.17 46.86 14.28
C TYR A 605 16.65 46.90 14.44
N THR A 606 16.20 47.58 15.52
CA THR A 606 14.80 47.75 15.91
C THR A 606 14.50 49.18 16.34
N PRO A 607 14.69 50.17 15.44
CA PRO A 607 14.78 51.59 15.82
C PRO A 607 13.49 52.18 16.42
N VAL A 608 12.34 51.53 16.18
CA VAL A 608 11.03 52.04 16.60
C VAL A 608 10.31 51.12 17.58
N LEU A 609 10.98 50.09 18.12
CA LEU A 609 10.40 49.09 19.04
C LEU A 609 10.16 49.74 20.42
N LYS A 610 8.89 49.93 20.79
CA LYS A 610 8.46 50.61 22.03
C LYS A 610 8.04 49.67 23.14
N LYS A 611 7.55 48.50 22.79
CA LYS A 611 6.97 47.58 23.77
C LYS A 611 7.37 46.14 23.51
N VAL A 612 7.76 45.45 24.60
CA VAL A 612 8.06 44.00 24.60
C VAL A 612 7.53 43.41 25.90
N GLY A 613 6.79 42.30 25.84
CA GLY A 613 6.33 41.62 27.06
C GLY A 613 7.52 41.00 27.81
N ILE A 614 8.27 40.14 27.18
CA ILE A 614 9.45 39.47 27.72
C ILE A 614 10.58 39.58 26.68
N LEU A 615 11.68 40.19 27.04
CA LEU A 615 12.87 40.26 26.20
C LEU A 615 13.86 39.18 26.61
N VAL A 616 14.14 38.23 25.74
CA VAL A 616 15.12 37.17 25.97
C VAL A 616 16.22 37.26 24.91
N LEU A 617 17.45 37.39 25.38
CA LEU A 617 18.65 37.34 24.52
C LEU A 617 19.64 36.33 25.11
N THR A 618 19.72 35.15 24.53
CA THR A 618 20.55 34.04 25.04
C THR A 618 21.31 33.34 23.93
N THR A 619 22.32 32.54 24.31
CA THR A 619 22.95 31.58 23.39
C THR A 619 22.38 30.17 23.63
N TYR A 620 22.59 29.28 22.66
CA TYR A 620 21.98 27.94 22.67
C TYR A 620 22.52 27.00 23.76
N SER A 621 23.75 27.22 24.27
CA SER A 621 24.38 26.30 25.22
C SER A 621 24.80 27.00 26.50
N LYS A 622 24.26 26.57 27.63
CA LYS A 622 24.60 27.04 28.98
C LYS A 622 25.92 26.43 29.51
N ASN A 623 26.56 25.51 28.81
CA ASN A 623 27.64 24.68 29.37
C ASN A 623 29.03 24.90 28.77
N GLN A 624 29.18 25.78 27.77
CA GLN A 624 30.48 26.04 27.13
C GLN A 624 30.64 27.52 26.76
N ASP A 625 31.49 28.21 27.46
CA ASP A 625 31.78 29.64 27.26
C ASP A 625 32.31 29.97 25.85
N SER A 626 32.92 29.00 25.17
CA SER A 626 33.40 29.15 23.80
C SER A 626 32.27 29.31 22.75
N TRP A 627 31.03 29.09 23.08
CA TRP A 627 29.89 29.18 22.18
C TRP A 627 29.01 30.42 22.42
N CYS A 628 29.42 31.29 23.30
CA CYS A 628 28.71 32.53 23.62
C CYS A 628 28.98 33.60 22.56
N ASN A 629 28.01 34.49 22.35
CA ASN A 629 28.19 35.67 21.50
C ASN A 629 29.18 36.65 22.15
N ASN A 630 30.32 36.89 21.47
CA ASN A 630 31.34 37.77 21.97
C ASN A 630 31.52 39.08 21.15
N VAL A 631 30.61 39.32 20.19
CA VAL A 631 30.70 40.48 19.27
C VAL A 631 29.63 41.53 19.51
N LEU A 632 28.49 41.16 20.10
CA LEU A 632 27.47 42.14 20.52
C LEU A 632 27.95 42.88 21.78
N THR A 633 28.27 44.17 21.65
CA THR A 633 28.91 44.95 22.73
C THR A 633 27.93 45.86 23.46
N ASN A 634 26.81 46.22 22.85
CA ASN A 634 25.80 47.12 23.42
C ASN A 634 24.40 46.73 22.96
N LEU A 635 23.40 47.33 23.59
CA LEU A 635 21.97 47.15 23.32
C LEU A 635 21.31 48.44 22.81
N ASP A 636 22.05 49.27 22.12
CA ASP A 636 21.56 50.55 21.57
C ASP A 636 20.37 50.40 20.62
N CYS A 637 20.19 49.21 20.08
CA CYS A 637 19.05 48.82 19.29
C CYS A 637 17.69 48.98 20.02
N PHE A 638 17.68 48.93 21.34
CA PHE A 638 16.49 49.04 22.18
C PHE A 638 16.27 50.41 22.78
N ARG A 639 16.96 51.46 22.31
CA ARG A 639 16.82 52.83 22.82
C ARG A 639 15.38 53.40 22.74
N ALA A 640 14.57 52.90 21.84
CA ALA A 640 13.16 53.28 21.71
C ALA A 640 12.24 52.50 22.64
N LEU A 641 12.73 51.45 23.34
CA LEU A 641 11.93 50.58 24.19
C LEU A 641 11.54 51.32 25.46
N GLU A 642 10.24 51.50 25.67
CA GLU A 642 9.63 52.19 26.78
C GLU A 642 9.02 51.24 27.83
N ASN A 643 8.48 50.12 27.35
CA ASN A 643 7.77 49.16 28.17
C ASN A 643 8.31 47.75 27.96
N VAL A 644 8.72 47.10 29.05
CA VAL A 644 9.12 45.71 29.08
C VAL A 644 8.64 45.06 30.39
N GLY A 645 8.13 43.83 30.32
CA GLY A 645 7.69 43.11 31.51
C GLY A 645 8.82 42.36 32.22
N VAL A 646 9.64 41.65 31.45
CA VAL A 646 10.80 40.87 31.92
C VAL A 646 11.97 41.04 30.96
N ILE A 647 13.15 41.16 31.49
CA ILE A 647 14.42 41.16 30.75
C ILE A 647 15.22 39.93 31.18
N ASN A 648 15.59 39.10 30.23
CA ASN A 648 16.46 37.94 30.41
C ASN A 648 17.62 37.99 29.40
N ILE A 649 18.81 38.37 29.82
CA ILE A 649 19.99 38.53 28.96
C ILE A 649 21.16 37.77 29.58
N GLU A 650 21.52 36.67 28.95
CA GLU A 650 22.56 35.78 29.43
C GLU A 650 23.51 35.32 28.33
N TYR A 651 24.74 35.01 28.68
CA TYR A 651 25.77 34.42 27.83
C TYR A 651 26.17 35.28 26.60
N GLN A 652 26.17 36.62 26.76
CA GLN A 652 26.66 37.57 25.76
C GLN A 652 28.05 38.08 26.20
N LEU A 653 29.10 37.35 25.93
CA LEU A 653 30.45 37.61 26.46
C LEU A 653 31.10 38.91 25.93
N GLY A 654 30.56 39.50 24.87
CA GLY A 654 30.99 40.83 24.37
C GLY A 654 30.21 41.99 24.97
N LEU A 655 29.07 41.73 25.67
CA LEU A 655 28.14 42.78 26.07
C LEU A 655 28.65 43.58 27.31
N VAL A 656 28.98 44.82 27.08
CA VAL A 656 29.50 45.75 28.13
C VAL A 656 28.57 46.93 28.42
N SER A 657 27.56 47.20 27.56
CA SER A 657 26.65 48.32 27.72
C SER A 657 25.18 47.92 27.56
N PHE A 658 24.39 48.25 28.58
CA PHE A 658 22.93 48.11 28.67
C PHE A 658 22.18 49.44 28.49
N LYS A 659 22.89 50.53 28.11
CA LYS A 659 22.31 51.90 27.98
C LYS A 659 21.09 51.95 27.06
N GLY A 660 21.02 51.07 26.05
CA GLY A 660 19.84 50.98 25.21
C GLY A 660 18.54 50.58 25.92
N LEU A 661 18.62 50.06 27.14
CA LEU A 661 17.46 49.65 27.94
C LEU A 661 17.08 50.69 29.04
N GLU A 662 17.76 51.82 29.12
CA GLU A 662 17.57 52.82 30.20
C GLU A 662 16.11 53.25 30.40
N LYS A 663 15.37 53.50 29.31
CA LYS A 663 13.95 53.87 29.39
C LYS A 663 13.08 52.72 29.87
N ALA A 664 13.33 51.50 29.38
CA ALA A 664 12.55 50.32 29.68
C ALA A 664 12.71 49.86 31.14
N ILE A 665 13.92 49.96 31.68
CA ILE A 665 14.20 49.61 33.10
C ILE A 665 13.36 50.41 34.07
N GLY A 666 13.05 51.68 33.73
CA GLY A 666 12.19 52.53 34.55
C GLY A 666 10.84 51.90 34.88
N GLY A 667 10.28 51.12 34.00
CA GLY A 667 8.97 50.43 34.13
C GLY A 667 8.99 49.11 34.89
N LEU A 668 10.16 48.51 35.18
CA LEU A 668 10.26 47.24 35.90
C LEU A 668 9.95 47.44 37.38
N THR A 669 9.23 46.51 37.99
CA THR A 669 8.70 46.65 39.38
C THR A 669 9.54 45.96 40.44
N ASP A 670 10.23 44.86 40.08
CA ASP A 670 10.99 44.04 41.02
C ASP A 670 12.19 43.35 40.35
N ASP A 671 13.09 42.77 41.15
CA ASP A 671 14.32 42.11 40.70
C ASP A 671 14.07 40.79 40.00
N THR A 672 12.90 40.18 40.18
CA THR A 672 12.55 38.91 39.46
C THR A 672 12.33 39.16 37.97
N SER A 673 12.06 40.38 37.55
CA SER A 673 11.92 40.80 36.16
C SER A 673 13.25 41.17 35.48
N TRP A 674 14.38 41.10 36.21
CA TRP A 674 15.73 41.42 35.74
C TRP A 674 16.67 40.22 35.87
N VAL A 675 16.76 39.37 34.84
CA VAL A 675 17.64 38.19 34.78
C VAL A 675 18.83 38.50 33.86
N VAL A 676 19.92 38.95 34.45
CA VAL A 676 21.14 39.33 33.71
C VAL A 676 22.34 38.58 34.28
N GLY A 677 23.02 37.78 33.48
CA GLY A 677 24.12 36.97 33.94
C GLY A 677 25.01 36.43 32.80
N HIS A 678 26.21 36.05 33.14
CA HIS A 678 27.17 35.45 32.19
C HIS A 678 27.49 36.34 30.97
N ASN A 679 27.40 37.64 31.08
CA ASN A 679 27.80 38.62 30.07
C ASN A 679 29.16 39.24 30.44
N ALA A 680 29.75 40.08 29.58
CA ALA A 680 30.98 40.81 29.91
C ALA A 680 30.75 41.82 31.08
N TYR A 681 29.57 42.37 31.16
CA TYR A 681 29.09 43.19 32.28
C TYR A 681 27.71 42.72 32.73
N ASN A 682 27.50 42.59 34.04
CA ASN A 682 26.26 42.06 34.62
C ASN A 682 25.75 42.98 35.72
N PRO A 683 25.10 44.11 35.39
CA PRO A 683 24.54 45.01 36.41
C PRO A 683 23.43 44.31 37.16
N THR A 684 23.43 44.47 38.50
CA THR A 684 22.31 44.08 39.33
C THR A 684 21.09 44.93 39.00
N PHE A 685 19.89 44.53 39.42
CA PHE A 685 18.68 45.33 39.21
C PHE A 685 18.79 46.71 39.83
N GLU A 686 19.36 46.81 41.06
CA GLU A 686 19.58 48.05 41.75
C GLU A 686 20.57 48.99 41.01
N GLN A 687 21.69 48.44 40.54
CA GLN A 687 22.65 49.15 39.70
C GLN A 687 22.00 49.69 38.43
N ALA A 688 21.20 48.82 37.75
CA ALA A 688 20.51 49.21 36.53
C ALA A 688 19.50 50.35 36.77
N LYS A 689 18.75 50.29 37.86
CA LYS A 689 17.82 51.36 38.29
C LYS A 689 18.56 52.68 38.62
N ASN A 690 19.78 52.61 39.10
CA ASN A 690 20.62 53.77 39.40
C ASN A 690 21.38 54.31 38.17
N GLY A 691 21.15 53.76 37.00
CA GLY A 691 21.80 54.21 35.78
C GLY A 691 23.21 53.65 35.52
N GLU A 692 23.67 52.67 36.34
CA GLU A 692 24.94 51.99 36.16
C GLU A 692 24.85 50.92 35.07
N LEU A 693 24.67 51.36 33.82
CA LEU A 693 24.31 50.49 32.69
C LEU A 693 25.49 50.16 31.78
N GLU A 694 26.69 50.59 32.12
CA GLU A 694 27.88 50.38 31.27
C GLU A 694 29.09 50.08 32.17
N ARG A 695 29.95 49.19 31.68
CA ARG A 695 31.22 48.89 32.31
C ARG A 695 32.23 50.03 31.96
N ASN A 696 32.72 50.73 33.00
CA ASN A 696 33.80 51.75 32.87
C ASN A 696 35.12 51.13 32.42
#